data_98b8fa9bef9c0c3a5e7a8d5bf4a0bda0
#
_entry.id   98b8fa9bef9c0c3a5e7a8d5bf4a0bda0
#
_cell.length_a   1.000
_cell.length_b   1.000
_cell.length_c   1.000
_cell.angle_alpha   90.00
_cell.angle_beta   90.00
_cell.angle_gamma   90.00
#
_symmetry.space_group_name_H-M   'P 1'
#
loop_
_entity.id
_entity.type
_entity.pdbx_description
1 polymer ?
#
loop_
_entity_poly.entity_id
_entity_poly.type
_entity_poly.pdbx_seq_one_letter_code
_entity_poly.pdbx_strand_id
1 'polypeptide(L)'
;MTHPLDRLTIAEIERNRALVLDAGHDETATAFMLVNLVEPHKSAVLDGSSTERRVATVVMDRRDGTVTELVTELVAGVLESSRVVDVVAEGQPPIVDEEFERVETLLRANEGWVAAMARRGIDDVSLVRVSALSAGRFDLPGEEGLRIVRCLSFLQLDPHDNAWAHPIDGIVAYLDLISGDVLRLIDEAVVDVPMERQAFHLTDELPTPRSTQRPIVVTQPEGPSFTVDGDVVEWEHWRLRIGYNQVEGLTLHEIGFTDGDRHRPIVYRASIAEMVVPYGDPGPLRFWQNYFDAGEYSLGKVANSLELGCDCLGEIRYLDATIAATDGRPKVIRNAICMHEEDASILWKHTDEYTHSSDVRRNRRLVISFFITVGNYDYGFYWHLYLDGRIELECKATGVVLASAYPGPAADGTEHPWASEIAPGVGAPYHQHLFSARLDMMVDGVENAVDELAAQRVPMGDANPYGNGFTLSTTRLRTELDGVREADGKRGVVWHVVNPGSRNVVGKPVGYVLRPEGQPSLLADPASSIARRAAFTTKDLWVTRYSPTERFPSGELVNQNDGYGTIDGWIARDADIDGQDIVLWHTFGLTHFPRTEDWPIMPVDATGFSLVPHGFFDRNPTLDVPAPVAAHGGGGGCCGGGQACTCSHEEGSAADS
;
A
#
# COMPACT_ATOMS: atom_id res chain seq x y z
N MET A 1 -24.03 -17.53 -11.56
CA MET A 1 -23.85 -17.40 -10.10
C MET A 1 -22.66 -16.48 -9.91
N THR A 2 -22.74 -15.58 -8.96
CA THR A 2 -21.63 -14.69 -8.59
C THR A 2 -20.50 -15.54 -7.99
N HIS A 3 -19.26 -15.29 -8.38
CA HIS A 3 -18.13 -16.01 -7.80
C HIS A 3 -17.95 -15.59 -6.32
N PRO A 4 -17.56 -16.48 -5.43
CA PRO A 4 -17.46 -16.15 -4.00
C PRO A 4 -16.45 -15.05 -3.66
N LEU A 5 -15.47 -14.78 -4.51
CA LEU A 5 -14.49 -13.70 -4.37
C LEU A 5 -14.84 -12.42 -5.16
N ASP A 6 -15.97 -12.37 -5.90
CA ASP A 6 -16.37 -11.15 -6.60
C ASP A 6 -16.62 -10.01 -5.60
N ARG A 7 -16.38 -8.78 -6.03
CA ARG A 7 -16.60 -7.57 -5.22
C ARG A 7 -18.04 -7.47 -4.76
N LEU A 8 -18.28 -6.85 -3.60
CA LEU A 8 -19.62 -6.59 -3.12
C LEU A 8 -20.38 -5.66 -4.07
N THR A 9 -21.59 -6.03 -4.41
CA THR A 9 -22.49 -5.26 -5.25
C THR A 9 -23.35 -4.29 -4.41
N ILE A 10 -23.91 -3.27 -5.06
CA ILE A 10 -24.88 -2.35 -4.44
C ILE A 10 -25.99 -3.13 -3.72
N ALA A 11 -26.59 -4.11 -4.40
CA ALA A 11 -27.69 -4.90 -3.85
C ALA A 11 -27.28 -5.75 -2.63
N GLU A 12 -26.05 -6.25 -2.61
CA GLU A 12 -25.52 -7.01 -1.47
C GLU A 12 -25.27 -6.12 -0.25
N ILE A 13 -24.76 -4.90 -0.44
CA ILE A 13 -24.58 -3.93 0.65
C ILE A 13 -25.94 -3.49 1.21
N GLU A 14 -26.92 -3.20 0.35
CA GLU A 14 -28.30 -2.87 0.79
C GLU A 14 -28.94 -4.01 1.58
N ARG A 15 -28.75 -5.25 1.11
CA ARG A 15 -29.26 -6.44 1.81
C ARG A 15 -28.58 -6.65 3.15
N ASN A 16 -27.25 -6.50 3.20
CA ASN A 16 -26.50 -6.57 4.47
C ASN A 16 -27.00 -5.52 5.46
N ARG A 17 -27.16 -4.28 5.00
CA ARG A 17 -27.71 -3.20 5.83
C ARG A 17 -29.07 -3.54 6.41
N ALA A 18 -29.97 -4.05 5.59
CA ALA A 18 -31.30 -4.45 6.05
C ALA A 18 -31.23 -5.53 7.15
N LEU A 19 -30.38 -6.57 6.97
CA LEU A 19 -30.19 -7.63 7.96
C LEU A 19 -29.62 -7.11 9.29
N VAL A 20 -28.70 -6.15 9.23
CA VAL A 20 -28.12 -5.50 10.44
C VAL A 20 -29.20 -4.71 11.18
N LEU A 21 -30.01 -3.91 10.48
CA LEU A 21 -31.10 -3.15 11.10
C LEU A 21 -32.21 -4.05 11.66
N ASP A 22 -32.59 -5.12 10.96
CA ASP A 22 -33.53 -6.13 11.41
C ASP A 22 -33.05 -6.88 12.67
N ALA A 23 -31.74 -6.94 12.90
CA ALA A 23 -31.14 -7.48 14.12
C ALA A 23 -31.31 -6.56 15.35
N GLY A 24 -31.92 -5.38 15.19
CA GLY A 24 -32.26 -4.46 16.27
C GLY A 24 -31.37 -3.25 16.39
N HIS A 25 -30.50 -3.01 15.42
CA HIS A 25 -29.69 -1.79 15.37
C HIS A 25 -30.52 -0.61 14.86
N ASP A 26 -30.50 0.50 15.61
CA ASP A 26 -31.27 1.70 15.28
C ASP A 26 -30.65 2.45 14.08
N GLU A 27 -31.45 2.73 13.05
CA GLU A 27 -30.96 3.36 11.81
C GLU A 27 -30.26 4.71 12.02
N THR A 28 -30.70 5.50 13.01
CA THR A 28 -30.18 6.84 13.26
C THR A 28 -28.97 6.84 14.21
N ALA A 29 -28.93 5.91 15.14
CA ALA A 29 -27.88 5.78 16.12
C ALA A 29 -26.69 4.91 15.67
N THR A 30 -26.88 4.06 14.66
CA THR A 30 -25.86 3.11 14.23
C THR A 30 -24.95 3.71 13.15
N ALA A 31 -23.64 3.70 13.41
CA ALA A 31 -22.62 3.94 12.40
C ALA A 31 -22.08 2.61 11.88
N PHE A 32 -22.05 2.44 10.56
CA PHE A 32 -21.40 1.31 9.89
C PHE A 32 -19.92 1.67 9.69
N MET A 33 -19.07 1.11 10.54
CA MET A 33 -17.65 1.42 10.56
C MET A 33 -16.89 0.63 9.49
N LEU A 34 -17.17 -0.67 9.37
CA LEU A 34 -16.62 -1.57 8.35
C LEU A 34 -17.69 -2.48 7.79
N VAL A 35 -17.65 -2.71 6.47
CA VAL A 35 -18.51 -3.69 5.77
C VAL A 35 -17.63 -4.37 4.72
N ASN A 36 -17.24 -5.61 4.97
CA ASN A 36 -16.33 -6.34 4.11
C ASN A 36 -16.85 -7.75 3.81
N LEU A 37 -16.56 -8.23 2.61
CA LEU A 37 -16.77 -9.63 2.24
C LEU A 37 -15.94 -10.53 3.17
N VAL A 38 -16.55 -11.55 3.74
CA VAL A 38 -15.84 -12.66 4.36
C VAL A 38 -15.47 -13.64 3.26
N GLU A 39 -14.20 -13.61 2.87
CA GLU A 39 -13.69 -14.54 1.86
C GLU A 39 -13.85 -15.99 2.38
N PRO A 40 -14.43 -16.92 1.58
CA PRO A 40 -14.54 -18.31 1.97
C PRO A 40 -13.17 -18.96 2.15
N HIS A 41 -13.14 -20.09 2.83
CA HIS A 41 -11.90 -20.85 2.97
C HIS A 41 -11.33 -21.20 1.59
N LYS A 42 -10.03 -20.98 1.40
CA LYS A 42 -9.31 -21.16 0.13
C LYS A 42 -9.62 -22.48 -0.58
N SER A 43 -9.66 -23.59 0.17
CA SER A 43 -9.98 -24.91 -0.39
C SER A 43 -11.37 -24.96 -1.00
N ALA A 44 -12.37 -24.33 -0.37
CA ALA A 44 -13.75 -24.31 -0.85
C ALA A 44 -13.93 -23.43 -2.12
N VAL A 45 -13.07 -22.43 -2.29
CA VAL A 45 -13.00 -21.65 -3.53
C VAL A 45 -12.37 -22.47 -4.64
N LEU A 46 -11.23 -23.12 -4.36
CA LEU A 46 -10.45 -23.88 -5.34
C LEU A 46 -11.19 -25.13 -5.86
N ASP A 47 -11.99 -25.81 -5.01
CA ASP A 47 -12.78 -26.97 -5.41
C ASP A 47 -14.18 -26.62 -5.93
N GLY A 48 -14.54 -25.32 -5.93
CA GLY A 48 -15.83 -24.82 -6.39
C GLY A 48 -17.03 -25.19 -5.49
N SER A 49 -16.77 -25.62 -4.26
CA SER A 49 -17.84 -26.02 -3.32
C SER A 49 -18.46 -24.83 -2.59
N SER A 50 -17.77 -23.69 -2.53
CA SER A 50 -18.31 -22.50 -1.88
C SER A 50 -19.41 -21.83 -2.70
N THR A 51 -20.59 -21.67 -2.09
CA THR A 51 -21.71 -20.87 -2.63
C THR A 51 -22.14 -19.77 -1.66
N GLU A 52 -21.47 -19.66 -0.52
CA GLU A 52 -21.78 -18.71 0.54
C GLU A 52 -21.35 -17.30 0.17
N ARG A 53 -22.16 -16.33 0.57
CA ARG A 53 -21.89 -14.89 0.41
C ARG A 53 -22.03 -14.21 1.75
N ARG A 54 -20.99 -14.24 2.56
CA ARG A 54 -20.96 -13.69 3.91
C ARG A 54 -20.34 -12.32 3.97
N VAL A 55 -20.90 -11.46 4.82
CA VAL A 55 -20.39 -10.10 5.04
C VAL A 55 -20.15 -9.90 6.53
N ALA A 56 -18.93 -9.52 6.88
CA ALA A 56 -18.59 -9.02 8.20
C ALA A 56 -18.86 -7.53 8.26
N THR A 57 -19.60 -7.11 9.29
CA THR A 57 -19.96 -5.72 9.52
C THR A 57 -19.57 -5.35 10.94
N VAL A 58 -18.83 -4.26 11.10
CA VAL A 58 -18.57 -3.63 12.40
C VAL A 58 -19.44 -2.38 12.48
N VAL A 59 -20.32 -2.32 13.46
CA VAL A 59 -21.14 -1.14 13.75
C VAL A 59 -20.78 -0.53 15.09
N MET A 60 -21.01 0.78 15.23
CA MET A 60 -20.87 1.49 16.50
C MET A 60 -22.16 2.25 16.81
N ASP A 61 -22.62 2.17 18.04
CA ASP A 61 -23.72 3.01 18.54
C ASP A 61 -23.16 4.40 18.88
N ARG A 62 -23.66 5.43 18.18
CA ARG A 62 -23.20 6.83 18.35
C ARG A 62 -23.53 7.40 19.73
N ARG A 63 -24.45 6.78 20.50
CA ARG A 63 -24.91 7.28 21.79
C ARG A 63 -23.94 6.95 22.92
N ASP A 64 -23.30 5.80 22.86
CA ASP A 64 -22.47 5.28 23.97
C ASP A 64 -21.14 4.65 23.49
N GLY A 65 -20.89 4.59 22.19
CA GLY A 65 -19.67 4.02 21.62
C GLY A 65 -19.61 2.49 21.62
N THR A 66 -20.71 1.80 21.95
CA THR A 66 -20.74 0.34 21.91
C THR A 66 -20.47 -0.17 20.51
N VAL A 67 -19.44 -1.00 20.36
CA VAL A 67 -19.04 -1.61 19.07
C VAL A 67 -19.56 -3.04 19.00
N THR A 68 -20.21 -3.38 17.89
CA THR A 68 -20.73 -4.73 17.63
C THR A 68 -20.19 -5.24 16.28
N GLU A 69 -19.66 -6.45 16.28
CA GLU A 69 -19.32 -7.20 15.08
C GLU A 69 -20.45 -8.16 14.73
N LEU A 70 -20.85 -8.16 13.47
CA LEU A 70 -21.91 -9.02 12.93
C LEU A 70 -21.41 -9.74 11.69
N VAL A 71 -21.87 -10.98 11.48
CA VAL A 71 -21.69 -11.70 10.23
C VAL A 71 -23.07 -12.07 9.67
N THR A 72 -23.34 -11.63 8.45
CA THR A 72 -24.55 -11.96 7.72
C THR A 72 -24.24 -12.92 6.58
N GLU A 73 -25.15 -13.85 6.30
CA GLU A 73 -25.13 -14.68 5.10
C GLU A 73 -26.21 -14.18 4.13
N LEU A 74 -25.77 -13.66 2.96
CA LEU A 74 -26.64 -12.91 2.07
C LEU A 74 -27.57 -13.80 1.24
N VAL A 75 -27.18 -15.03 0.89
CA VAL A 75 -28.00 -15.94 0.07
C VAL A 75 -29.19 -16.45 0.90
N ALA A 76 -28.94 -16.95 2.11
CA ALA A 76 -29.98 -17.37 3.03
C ALA A 76 -30.75 -16.17 3.64
N GLY A 77 -30.13 -14.99 3.70
CA GLY A 77 -30.72 -13.78 4.27
C GLY A 77 -30.84 -13.85 5.78
N VAL A 78 -29.79 -14.29 6.47
CA VAL A 78 -29.77 -14.48 7.91
C VAL A 78 -28.57 -13.79 8.55
N LEU A 79 -28.73 -13.41 9.81
CA LEU A 79 -27.62 -13.07 10.70
C LEU A 79 -27.04 -14.37 11.26
N GLU A 80 -25.74 -14.65 10.99
CA GLU A 80 -25.07 -15.85 11.51
C GLU A 80 -24.49 -15.64 12.90
N SER A 81 -23.92 -14.48 13.16
CA SER A 81 -23.33 -14.15 14.46
C SER A 81 -23.42 -12.66 14.77
N SER A 82 -23.42 -12.36 16.07
CA SER A 82 -23.29 -11.01 16.60
C SER A 82 -22.55 -11.08 17.93
N ARG A 83 -21.56 -10.19 18.10
CA ARG A 83 -20.82 -10.05 19.37
C ARG A 83 -20.50 -8.61 19.65
N VAL A 84 -20.55 -8.22 20.92
CA VAL A 84 -20.01 -6.94 21.36
C VAL A 84 -18.50 -7.05 21.44
N VAL A 85 -17.81 -6.05 20.91
CA VAL A 85 -16.35 -5.96 20.93
C VAL A 85 -15.89 -5.38 22.25
N ASP A 86 -14.87 -5.97 22.87
CA ASP A 86 -14.16 -5.38 23.98
C ASP A 86 -13.12 -4.35 23.44
N VAL A 87 -13.55 -3.10 23.31
CA VAL A 87 -12.71 -2.04 22.72
C VAL A 87 -11.46 -1.71 23.54
N VAL A 88 -11.42 -2.09 24.81
CA VAL A 88 -10.24 -1.92 25.67
C VAL A 88 -9.17 -2.97 25.32
N ALA A 89 -9.60 -4.20 25.09
CA ALA A 89 -8.71 -5.31 24.78
C ALA A 89 -8.39 -5.42 23.29
N GLU A 90 -9.41 -5.27 22.42
CA GLU A 90 -9.32 -5.57 20.99
C GLU A 90 -9.02 -4.32 20.12
N GLY A 91 -9.28 -3.11 20.62
CA GLY A 91 -9.14 -1.85 19.89
C GLY A 91 -10.45 -1.28 19.37
N GLN A 92 -10.36 -0.09 18.77
CA GLN A 92 -11.48 0.67 18.21
C GLN A 92 -11.59 0.46 16.69
N PRO A 93 -12.78 0.61 16.10
CA PRO A 93 -12.93 0.62 14.65
C PRO A 93 -12.29 1.88 14.02
N PRO A 94 -12.09 1.88 12.67
CA PRO A 94 -11.54 3.04 11.95
C PRO A 94 -12.29 4.33 12.23
N ILE A 95 -11.59 5.47 12.03
CA ILE A 95 -12.20 6.80 12.09
C ILE A 95 -13.00 7.05 10.82
N VAL A 96 -14.17 7.69 10.93
CA VAL A 96 -15.08 7.93 9.83
C VAL A 96 -15.25 9.42 9.51
N ASP A 97 -15.69 9.72 8.28
CA ASP A 97 -15.74 11.10 7.74
C ASP A 97 -16.53 12.07 8.65
N GLU A 98 -17.68 11.65 9.18
CA GLU A 98 -18.51 12.47 10.07
C GLU A 98 -17.83 12.80 11.41
N GLU A 99 -16.87 11.99 11.85
CA GLU A 99 -16.09 12.27 13.06
C GLU A 99 -15.10 13.40 12.85
N PHE A 100 -14.48 13.49 11.67
CA PHE A 100 -13.60 14.61 11.30
C PHE A 100 -14.36 15.94 11.29
N GLU A 101 -15.54 15.99 10.67
CA GLU A 101 -16.38 17.20 10.62
C GLU A 101 -16.84 17.65 12.01
N ARG A 102 -17.18 16.68 12.87
CA ARG A 102 -17.64 16.95 14.23
C ARG A 102 -16.54 17.61 15.07
N VAL A 103 -15.30 17.19 14.94
CA VAL A 103 -14.17 17.69 15.75
C VAL A 103 -13.95 19.21 15.58
N GLU A 104 -14.00 19.73 14.35
CA GLU A 104 -13.90 21.18 14.13
C GLU A 104 -14.99 21.95 14.88
N THR A 105 -16.22 21.44 14.84
CA THR A 105 -17.36 22.08 15.54
C THR A 105 -17.16 22.09 17.04
N LEU A 106 -16.69 20.98 17.62
CA LEU A 106 -16.45 20.85 19.06
C LEU A 106 -15.34 21.78 19.54
N LEU A 107 -14.21 21.85 18.80
CA LEU A 107 -13.09 22.73 19.18
C LEU A 107 -13.45 24.21 19.07
N ARG A 108 -14.17 24.62 18.02
CA ARG A 108 -14.63 26.00 17.90
C ARG A 108 -15.59 26.43 19.00
N ALA A 109 -16.26 25.49 19.67
CA ALA A 109 -17.10 25.73 20.84
C ALA A 109 -16.34 25.72 22.17
N ASN A 110 -15.08 25.25 22.18
CA ASN A 110 -14.29 25.12 23.41
C ASN A 110 -13.58 26.45 23.75
N GLU A 111 -13.95 27.06 24.87
CA GLU A 111 -13.40 28.35 25.29
C GLU A 111 -11.87 28.33 25.47
N GLY A 112 -11.32 27.24 26.00
CA GLY A 112 -9.89 27.08 26.22
C GLY A 112 -9.10 27.07 24.90
N TRP A 113 -9.60 26.32 23.90
CA TRP A 113 -8.98 26.26 22.58
C TRP A 113 -9.11 27.60 21.85
N VAL A 114 -10.28 28.26 21.89
CA VAL A 114 -10.48 29.59 21.29
C VAL A 114 -9.53 30.61 21.93
N ALA A 115 -9.38 30.61 23.25
CA ALA A 115 -8.43 31.48 23.92
C ALA A 115 -6.95 31.19 23.54
N ALA A 116 -6.63 29.91 23.24
CA ALA A 116 -5.31 29.54 22.76
C ALA A 116 -5.06 30.04 21.33
N MET A 117 -6.07 30.03 20.46
CA MET A 117 -6.00 30.63 19.10
C MET A 117 -5.79 32.13 19.19
N ALA A 118 -6.56 32.83 20.05
CA ALA A 118 -6.42 34.27 20.25
C ALA A 118 -5.02 34.67 20.76
N ARG A 119 -4.38 33.85 21.60
CA ARG A 119 -2.97 34.09 22.05
C ARG A 119 -1.97 34.02 20.88
N ARG A 120 -2.32 33.31 19.78
CA ARG A 120 -1.53 33.19 18.55
C ARG A 120 -1.93 34.23 17.50
N GLY A 121 -2.76 35.22 17.87
CA GLY A 121 -3.22 36.27 16.99
C GLY A 121 -4.33 35.84 16.02
N ILE A 122 -4.97 34.70 16.25
CA ILE A 122 -6.06 34.19 15.44
C ILE A 122 -7.38 34.48 16.16
N ASP A 123 -8.02 35.59 15.81
CA ASP A 123 -9.29 36.03 16.40
C ASP A 123 -10.49 35.36 15.73
N ASP A 124 -10.37 34.99 14.43
CA ASP A 124 -11.43 34.33 13.68
C ASP A 124 -11.11 32.83 13.56
N VAL A 125 -11.63 32.04 14.49
CA VAL A 125 -11.45 30.57 14.52
C VAL A 125 -12.17 29.85 13.38
N SER A 126 -13.02 30.51 12.58
CA SER A 126 -13.63 29.91 11.39
C SER A 126 -12.61 29.65 10.29
N LEU A 127 -11.46 30.35 10.33
CA LEU A 127 -10.33 30.13 9.43
C LEU A 127 -9.43 28.96 9.84
N VAL A 128 -9.65 28.36 11.02
CA VAL A 128 -8.84 27.24 11.49
C VAL A 128 -9.44 25.93 11.00
N ARG A 129 -8.61 25.11 10.35
CA ARG A 129 -8.87 23.72 10.00
C ARG A 129 -8.25 22.81 11.04
N VAL A 130 -8.96 21.74 11.39
CA VAL A 130 -8.51 20.79 12.39
C VAL A 130 -8.30 19.42 11.74
N SER A 131 -7.09 18.90 11.85
CA SER A 131 -6.79 17.53 11.49
C SER A 131 -6.96 16.64 12.72
N ALA A 132 -8.05 15.88 12.76
CA ALA A 132 -8.29 14.88 13.80
C ALA A 132 -7.54 13.59 13.43
N LEU A 133 -6.59 13.20 14.24
CA LEU A 133 -5.67 12.10 13.97
C LEU A 133 -5.83 11.00 15.01
N SER A 134 -5.57 9.76 14.64
CA SER A 134 -5.64 8.61 15.54
C SER A 134 -4.74 8.80 16.76
N ALA A 135 -5.26 8.44 17.94
CA ALA A 135 -4.58 8.72 19.19
C ALA A 135 -3.41 7.78 19.48
N GLY A 136 -3.36 6.61 18.86
CA GLY A 136 -2.47 5.54 19.27
C GLY A 136 -2.83 4.96 20.64
N ARG A 137 -1.93 4.15 21.23
CA ARG A 137 -2.09 3.58 22.57
C ARG A 137 -0.84 3.84 23.39
N PHE A 138 -0.96 4.65 24.44
CA PHE A 138 0.17 5.08 25.28
C PHE A 138 -0.12 4.97 26.78
N ASP A 139 -1.23 4.35 27.18
CA ASP A 139 -1.66 4.12 28.56
C ASP A 139 -1.68 5.41 29.39
N LEU A 140 -2.07 6.53 28.77
CA LEU A 140 -2.20 7.80 29.47
C LEU A 140 -3.42 7.78 30.40
N PRO A 141 -3.31 8.36 31.60
CA PRO A 141 -4.41 8.37 32.55
C PRO A 141 -5.69 8.99 32.00
N GLY A 142 -6.80 8.25 32.10
CA GLY A 142 -8.12 8.71 31.70
C GLY A 142 -8.44 8.51 30.22
N GLU A 143 -7.64 7.74 29.47
CA GLU A 143 -7.90 7.43 28.05
C GLU A 143 -8.52 6.03 27.84
N GLU A 144 -8.48 5.18 28.84
CA GLU A 144 -8.94 3.79 28.71
C GLU A 144 -10.42 3.67 28.32
N GLY A 145 -10.71 2.94 27.26
CA GLY A 145 -12.06 2.69 26.77
C GLY A 145 -12.72 3.86 26.02
N LEU A 146 -12.11 5.04 26.01
CA LEU A 146 -12.61 6.18 25.26
C LEU A 146 -12.24 6.10 23.79
N ARG A 147 -13.05 6.72 22.92
CA ARG A 147 -12.77 6.86 21.50
C ARG A 147 -12.08 8.21 21.24
N ILE A 148 -10.76 8.20 21.20
CA ILE A 148 -9.96 9.42 21.25
C ILE A 148 -9.38 9.77 19.89
N VAL A 149 -9.36 11.07 19.59
CA VAL A 149 -8.53 11.68 18.55
C VAL A 149 -7.64 12.76 19.15
N ARG A 150 -6.49 12.99 18.51
CA ARG A 150 -5.57 14.08 18.82
C ARG A 150 -5.53 15.04 17.64
N CYS A 151 -5.69 16.31 17.93
CA CYS A 151 -6.02 17.30 16.92
C CYS A 151 -4.90 18.29 16.72
N LEU A 152 -4.37 18.36 15.52
CA LEU A 152 -3.51 19.44 15.04
C LEU A 152 -4.39 20.52 14.39
N SER A 153 -3.90 21.75 14.42
CA SER A 153 -4.61 22.92 13.88
C SER A 153 -3.79 23.59 12.81
N PHE A 154 -4.47 24.05 11.75
CA PHE A 154 -3.87 24.75 10.60
C PHE A 154 -4.70 25.97 10.28
N LEU A 155 -4.05 27.07 9.88
CA LEU A 155 -4.75 28.28 9.46
C LEU A 155 -5.02 28.20 7.95
N GLN A 156 -6.23 28.51 7.51
CA GLN A 156 -6.60 28.65 6.11
C GLN A 156 -7.07 30.09 5.86
N LEU A 157 -6.25 30.88 5.21
CA LEU A 157 -6.47 32.34 5.04
C LEU A 157 -7.67 32.66 4.15
N ASP A 158 -7.95 31.80 3.18
CA ASP A 158 -9.13 31.87 2.31
C ASP A 158 -9.48 30.46 1.77
N PRO A 159 -10.65 30.28 1.11
CA PRO A 159 -11.11 28.95 0.65
C PRO A 159 -10.18 28.25 -0.35
N HIS A 160 -9.24 28.95 -0.98
CA HIS A 160 -8.29 28.40 -1.95
C HIS A 160 -6.87 28.32 -1.42
N ASP A 161 -6.68 28.64 -0.13
CA ASP A 161 -5.38 28.57 0.49
C ASP A 161 -5.01 27.14 0.93
N ASN A 162 -3.72 26.81 0.88
CA ASN A 162 -3.20 25.54 1.35
C ASN A 162 -3.03 25.58 2.87
N ALA A 163 -4.03 25.10 3.61
CA ALA A 163 -3.99 25.09 5.08
C ALA A 163 -2.76 24.35 5.65
N TRP A 164 -2.27 23.30 4.99
CA TRP A 164 -1.08 22.57 5.43
C TRP A 164 0.18 23.44 5.47
N ALA A 165 0.19 24.57 4.76
CA ALA A 165 1.30 25.51 4.77
C ALA A 165 1.36 26.38 6.04
N HIS A 166 0.29 26.41 6.83
CA HIS A 166 0.12 27.29 7.96
C HIS A 166 -0.14 26.54 9.27
N PRO A 167 0.79 25.65 9.71
CA PRO A 167 0.61 24.91 10.96
C PRO A 167 0.55 25.85 12.15
N ILE A 168 -0.45 25.66 13.01
CA ILE A 168 -0.61 26.33 14.29
C ILE A 168 0.01 25.43 15.35
N ASP A 169 1.28 25.63 15.63
CA ASP A 169 2.06 24.75 16.50
C ASP A 169 2.06 25.19 17.98
N GLY A 170 2.66 24.34 18.83
CA GLY A 170 2.71 24.53 20.27
C GLY A 170 1.40 24.17 20.98
N ILE A 171 0.42 23.61 20.27
CA ILE A 171 -0.90 23.24 20.80
C ILE A 171 -1.41 21.94 20.21
N VAL A 172 -1.97 21.07 21.06
CA VAL A 172 -2.71 19.85 20.65
C VAL A 172 -3.92 19.67 21.54
N ALA A 173 -5.07 19.36 20.97
CA ALA A 173 -6.28 19.02 21.72
C ALA A 173 -6.55 17.51 21.66
N TYR A 174 -6.94 16.91 22.79
CA TYR A 174 -7.37 15.52 22.90
C TYR A 174 -8.87 15.49 23.12
N LEU A 175 -9.60 14.83 22.24
CA LEU A 175 -11.06 14.76 22.29
C LEU A 175 -11.53 13.32 22.42
N ASP A 176 -12.58 13.10 23.22
CA ASP A 176 -13.40 11.92 23.15
C ASP A 176 -14.51 12.13 22.11
N LEU A 177 -14.54 11.30 21.08
CA LEU A 177 -15.52 11.40 19.99
C LEU A 177 -16.94 11.00 20.38
N ILE A 178 -17.12 10.28 21.51
CA ILE A 178 -18.45 9.88 21.98
C ILE A 178 -19.08 10.99 22.80
N SER A 179 -18.44 11.43 23.89
CA SER A 179 -18.96 12.52 24.71
C SER A 179 -18.88 13.88 24.03
N GLY A 180 -17.88 14.07 23.17
CA GLY A 180 -17.52 15.37 22.58
C GLY A 180 -16.68 16.26 23.50
N ASP A 181 -16.18 15.72 24.61
CA ASP A 181 -15.40 16.47 25.59
C ASP A 181 -13.96 16.65 25.13
N VAL A 182 -13.40 17.85 25.35
CA VAL A 182 -11.97 18.09 25.26
C VAL A 182 -11.33 17.58 26.55
N LEU A 183 -10.75 16.38 26.49
CA LEU A 183 -10.14 15.70 27.65
C LEU A 183 -8.88 16.44 28.15
N ARG A 184 -8.12 16.96 27.18
CA ARG A 184 -6.87 17.66 27.46
C ARG A 184 -6.57 18.67 26.35
N LEU A 185 -6.10 19.83 26.75
CA LEU A 185 -5.52 20.83 25.86
C LEU A 185 -4.08 21.04 26.31
N ILE A 186 -3.13 20.61 25.46
CA ILE A 186 -1.70 20.85 25.70
C ILE A 186 -1.37 22.13 24.92
N ASP A 187 -0.97 23.18 25.65
CA ASP A 187 -0.66 24.51 25.09
C ASP A 187 0.68 24.95 25.72
N GLU A 188 1.79 24.52 25.11
CA GLU A 188 3.13 24.67 25.69
C GLU A 188 3.82 25.97 25.27
N ALA A 189 3.58 26.40 24.03
CA ALA A 189 4.24 27.58 23.48
C ALA A 189 3.37 28.30 22.47
N VAL A 190 3.56 29.59 22.33
CA VAL A 190 3.08 30.38 21.20
C VAL A 190 4.21 30.46 20.19
N VAL A 191 4.01 29.81 19.05
CA VAL A 191 4.94 29.81 17.92
C VAL A 191 4.30 30.58 16.79
N ASP A 192 5.09 31.36 16.06
CA ASP A 192 4.60 32.14 14.93
C ASP A 192 4.12 31.21 13.83
N VAL A 193 2.91 31.46 13.31
CA VAL A 193 2.34 30.70 12.19
C VAL A 193 3.03 31.15 10.89
N PRO A 194 3.59 30.21 10.09
CA PRO A 194 4.10 30.57 8.77
C PRO A 194 2.97 31.14 7.90
N MET A 195 3.17 32.32 7.29
CA MET A 195 2.11 33.07 6.60
C MET A 195 2.32 33.14 5.09
N GLU A 196 3.38 32.56 4.54
CA GLU A 196 3.62 32.52 3.10
C GLU A 196 2.65 31.57 2.42
N ARG A 197 1.87 32.07 1.48
CA ARG A 197 0.93 31.26 0.70
C ARG A 197 1.67 30.25 -0.17
N GLN A 198 1.13 29.02 -0.21
CA GLN A 198 1.71 27.91 -0.95
C GLN A 198 0.61 27.15 -1.70
N ALA A 199 -0.24 27.88 -2.40
CA ALA A 199 -1.37 27.34 -3.14
C ALA A 199 -0.91 26.76 -4.49
N PHE A 200 -0.30 25.59 -4.48
CA PHE A 200 0.26 24.90 -5.66
C PHE A 200 -0.77 24.55 -6.75
N HIS A 201 -2.06 24.65 -6.48
CA HIS A 201 -3.16 24.41 -7.41
C HIS A 201 -3.66 25.69 -8.11
N LEU A 202 -3.18 26.88 -7.71
CA LEU A 202 -3.57 28.16 -8.32
C LEU A 202 -2.54 28.60 -9.36
N THR A 203 -2.93 28.57 -10.63
CA THR A 203 -2.01 28.85 -11.75
C THR A 203 -1.37 30.24 -11.70
N ASP A 204 -2.05 31.25 -11.13
CA ASP A 204 -1.55 32.62 -11.03
C ASP A 204 -0.43 32.76 -9.96
N GLU A 205 -0.34 31.84 -9.03
CA GLU A 205 0.70 31.80 -7.99
C GLU A 205 1.89 30.91 -8.36
N LEU A 206 1.76 30.12 -9.43
CA LEU A 206 2.81 29.22 -9.89
C LEU A 206 3.80 29.90 -10.85
N PRO A 207 5.03 29.41 -10.94
CA PRO A 207 5.96 29.79 -11.99
C PRO A 207 5.37 29.57 -13.39
N THR A 208 5.77 30.39 -14.36
CA THR A 208 5.33 30.21 -15.76
C THR A 208 5.64 28.80 -16.25
N PRO A 209 4.64 28.07 -16.78
CA PRO A 209 4.85 26.70 -17.26
C PRO A 209 5.95 26.60 -18.32
N ARG A 210 6.68 25.50 -18.33
CA ARG A 210 7.72 25.23 -19.33
C ARG A 210 7.11 25.10 -20.72
N SER A 211 7.64 25.84 -21.69
CA SER A 211 7.19 25.80 -23.10
C SER A 211 7.93 24.75 -23.96
N THR A 212 8.96 24.13 -23.41
CA THR A 212 9.81 23.15 -24.14
C THR A 212 9.28 21.72 -24.09
N GLN A 213 8.36 21.43 -23.18
CA GLN A 213 7.78 20.09 -23.03
C GLN A 213 6.76 19.85 -24.14
N ARG A 214 6.95 18.76 -24.89
CA ARG A 214 6.04 18.34 -25.97
C ARG A 214 5.18 17.19 -25.48
N PRO A 215 3.91 17.09 -25.93
CA PRO A 215 3.02 16.00 -25.52
C PRO A 215 3.55 14.64 -25.98
N ILE A 216 3.38 13.64 -25.11
CA ILE A 216 3.54 12.23 -25.45
C ILE A 216 2.13 11.68 -25.68
N VAL A 217 1.94 11.00 -26.81
CA VAL A 217 0.67 10.37 -27.16
C VAL A 217 0.88 8.85 -27.15
N VAL A 218 0.11 8.16 -26.34
CA VAL A 218 0.09 6.68 -26.25
C VAL A 218 -1.23 6.21 -26.83
N THR A 219 -1.20 5.40 -27.90
CA THR A 219 -2.39 4.90 -28.57
C THR A 219 -2.26 3.43 -28.89
N GLN A 220 -3.38 2.71 -28.76
CA GLN A 220 -3.55 1.31 -29.21
C GLN A 220 -4.73 1.30 -30.21
N PRO A 221 -4.49 1.53 -31.53
CA PRO A 221 -5.57 1.71 -32.51
C PRO A 221 -6.53 0.53 -32.64
N GLU A 222 -6.09 -0.69 -32.26
CA GLU A 222 -6.90 -1.91 -32.27
C GLU A 222 -7.53 -2.21 -30.90
N GLY A 223 -7.37 -1.30 -29.92
CA GLY A 223 -7.76 -1.46 -28.53
C GLY A 223 -6.71 -2.16 -27.68
N PRO A 224 -6.96 -2.30 -26.37
CA PRO A 224 -6.04 -2.98 -25.45
C PRO A 224 -6.00 -4.49 -25.72
N SER A 225 -4.87 -5.14 -25.38
CA SER A 225 -4.70 -6.59 -25.52
C SER A 225 -5.33 -7.38 -24.37
N PHE A 226 -5.79 -6.73 -23.31
CA PHE A 226 -6.46 -7.39 -22.19
C PHE A 226 -7.98 -7.42 -22.37
N THR A 227 -8.62 -8.39 -21.72
CA THR A 227 -10.08 -8.50 -21.62
C THR A 227 -10.51 -8.49 -20.18
N VAL A 228 -11.73 -8.01 -19.92
CA VAL A 228 -12.34 -7.98 -18.58
C VAL A 228 -13.74 -8.54 -18.69
N ASP A 229 -13.97 -9.66 -18.00
CA ASP A 229 -15.30 -10.29 -17.87
C ASP A 229 -15.70 -10.35 -16.38
N GLY A 230 -16.64 -9.49 -16.00
CA GLY A 230 -16.93 -9.27 -14.57
C GLY A 230 -15.69 -8.75 -13.84
N ASP A 231 -15.20 -9.52 -12.88
CA ASP A 231 -13.98 -9.23 -12.13
C ASP A 231 -12.74 -10.01 -12.64
N VAL A 232 -12.90 -10.84 -13.68
CA VAL A 232 -11.80 -11.61 -14.28
C VAL A 232 -11.09 -10.78 -15.34
N VAL A 233 -9.77 -10.74 -15.25
CA VAL A 233 -8.88 -10.10 -16.24
C VAL A 233 -8.02 -11.17 -16.89
N GLU A 234 -7.96 -11.14 -18.23
CA GLU A 234 -7.04 -11.94 -19.01
C GLU A 234 -6.17 -11.01 -19.89
N TRP A 235 -4.87 -11.24 -19.86
CA TRP A 235 -3.90 -10.48 -20.64
C TRP A 235 -2.70 -11.35 -21.01
N GLU A 236 -2.43 -11.50 -22.32
CA GLU A 236 -1.37 -12.38 -22.81
C GLU A 236 -1.52 -13.80 -22.21
N HIS A 237 -0.56 -14.23 -21.39
CA HIS A 237 -0.62 -15.51 -20.66
C HIS A 237 -1.17 -15.39 -19.24
N TRP A 238 -1.48 -14.19 -18.78
CA TRP A 238 -1.98 -13.94 -17.43
C TRP A 238 -3.48 -14.09 -17.32
N ARG A 239 -3.91 -14.62 -16.19
CA ARG A 239 -5.31 -14.62 -15.75
C ARG A 239 -5.36 -14.36 -14.25
N LEU A 240 -6.24 -13.45 -13.84
CA LEU A 240 -6.43 -13.07 -12.44
C LEU A 240 -7.84 -12.54 -12.22
N ARG A 241 -8.19 -12.30 -10.95
CA ARG A 241 -9.46 -11.68 -10.53
C ARG A 241 -9.17 -10.42 -9.74
N ILE A 242 -9.94 -9.36 -9.99
CA ILE A 242 -9.93 -8.12 -9.24
C ILE A 242 -10.86 -8.24 -8.04
N GLY A 243 -10.37 -7.90 -6.87
CA GLY A 243 -11.15 -7.69 -5.65
C GLY A 243 -11.06 -6.24 -5.16
N TYR A 244 -11.95 -5.88 -4.25
CA TYR A 244 -11.91 -4.58 -3.58
C TYR A 244 -12.64 -4.64 -2.23
N ASN A 245 -12.04 -4.07 -1.20
CA ASN A 245 -12.68 -3.93 0.12
C ASN A 245 -12.36 -2.59 0.77
N GLN A 246 -13.05 -2.26 1.87
CA GLN A 246 -12.88 -0.96 2.54
C GLN A 246 -11.49 -0.78 3.13
N VAL A 247 -10.88 -1.81 3.71
CA VAL A 247 -9.61 -1.71 4.44
C VAL A 247 -8.42 -1.62 3.50
N GLU A 248 -8.29 -2.59 2.58
CA GLU A 248 -7.10 -2.77 1.74
C GLU A 248 -7.20 -2.02 0.39
N GLY A 249 -8.42 -1.63 -0.03
CA GLY A 249 -8.67 -1.15 -1.38
C GLY A 249 -8.58 -2.28 -2.40
N LEU A 250 -7.75 -2.11 -3.42
CA LEU A 250 -7.52 -3.10 -4.49
C LEU A 250 -6.87 -4.37 -3.95
N THR A 251 -7.47 -5.52 -4.27
CA THR A 251 -6.90 -6.84 -4.04
C THR A 251 -6.87 -7.63 -5.34
N LEU A 252 -5.88 -8.48 -5.52
CA LEU A 252 -5.76 -9.38 -6.66
C LEU A 252 -5.89 -10.82 -6.19
N HIS A 253 -6.65 -11.63 -6.92
CA HIS A 253 -6.90 -13.02 -6.58
C HIS A 253 -6.62 -13.95 -7.75
N GLU A 254 -6.32 -15.21 -7.46
CA GLU A 254 -6.16 -16.29 -8.44
C GLU A 254 -5.18 -15.93 -9.57
N ILE A 255 -4.06 -15.25 -9.22
CA ILE A 255 -3.06 -14.84 -10.20
C ILE A 255 -2.33 -16.07 -10.70
N GLY A 256 -2.43 -16.32 -12.02
CA GLY A 256 -1.79 -17.44 -12.68
C GLY A 256 -1.34 -17.12 -14.09
N PHE A 257 -0.49 -17.99 -14.63
CA PHE A 257 0.13 -17.85 -15.93
C PHE A 257 -0.11 -19.12 -16.77
N THR A 258 -0.51 -18.96 -18.01
CA THR A 258 -0.72 -20.07 -18.94
C THR A 258 0.60 -20.42 -19.62
N ASP A 259 1.12 -21.62 -19.36
CA ASP A 259 2.37 -22.16 -19.90
C ASP A 259 2.01 -23.35 -20.82
N GLY A 260 2.01 -23.11 -22.12
CA GLY A 260 1.46 -24.03 -23.10
C GLY A 260 -0.04 -24.22 -22.88
N ASP A 261 -0.47 -25.46 -22.65
CA ASP A 261 -1.88 -25.81 -22.42
C ASP A 261 -2.28 -25.82 -20.93
N ARG A 262 -1.37 -25.46 -20.03
CA ARG A 262 -1.59 -25.50 -18.57
C ARG A 262 -1.71 -24.09 -18.00
N HIS A 263 -2.83 -23.84 -17.32
CA HIS A 263 -2.90 -22.70 -16.41
C HIS A 263 -2.21 -23.05 -15.09
N ARG A 264 -1.18 -22.28 -14.71
CA ARG A 264 -0.34 -22.48 -13.54
C ARG A 264 -0.57 -21.38 -12.54
N PRO A 265 -1.11 -21.68 -11.36
CA PRO A 265 -1.30 -20.69 -10.31
C PRO A 265 0.04 -20.25 -9.73
N ILE A 266 0.11 -19.00 -9.25
CA ILE A 266 1.31 -18.38 -8.68
C ILE A 266 0.98 -17.77 -7.32
N VAL A 267 -0.05 -16.91 -7.24
CA VAL A 267 -0.50 -16.25 -6.02
C VAL A 267 -2.02 -16.38 -5.92
N TYR A 268 -2.53 -16.90 -4.81
CA TYR A 268 -3.96 -16.98 -4.58
C TYR A 268 -4.57 -15.60 -4.27
N ARG A 269 -3.87 -14.79 -3.44
CA ARG A 269 -4.32 -13.45 -3.05
C ARG A 269 -3.12 -12.53 -2.80
N ALA A 270 -3.18 -11.32 -3.35
CA ALA A 270 -2.20 -10.27 -3.13
C ALA A 270 -2.88 -8.94 -2.79
N SER A 271 -2.35 -8.22 -1.79
CA SER A 271 -2.86 -6.91 -1.36
C SER A 271 -1.84 -6.15 -0.53
N ILE A 272 -2.09 -4.85 -0.31
CA ILE A 272 -1.48 -4.11 0.81
C ILE A 272 -2.40 -4.29 2.01
N ALA A 273 -1.97 -5.10 2.97
CA ALA A 273 -2.77 -5.48 4.13
C ALA A 273 -2.70 -4.46 5.28
N GLU A 274 -1.62 -3.69 5.34
CA GLU A 274 -1.46 -2.58 6.29
C GLU A 274 -0.40 -1.61 5.78
N MET A 275 -0.47 -0.37 6.22
CA MET A 275 0.62 0.58 6.16
C MET A 275 0.65 1.44 7.43
N VAL A 276 1.85 1.80 7.86
CA VAL A 276 2.04 2.64 9.04
C VAL A 276 3.06 3.74 8.78
N VAL A 277 2.76 4.93 9.29
CA VAL A 277 3.60 6.13 9.16
C VAL A 277 4.01 6.61 10.56
N PRO A 278 5.12 6.08 11.11
CA PRO A 278 5.66 6.53 12.39
C PRO A 278 6.51 7.80 12.20
N TYR A 279 6.24 8.82 13.03
CA TYR A 279 7.00 10.06 13.12
C TYR A 279 8.03 9.99 14.25
N GLY A 280 9.21 10.57 14.01
CA GLY A 280 10.37 10.44 14.90
C GLY A 280 10.48 11.49 16.00
N ASP A 281 9.55 12.44 16.15
CA ASP A 281 9.60 13.50 17.17
C ASP A 281 9.05 13.00 18.51
N PRO A 282 9.87 12.87 19.58
CA PRO A 282 9.46 12.40 20.88
C PRO A 282 8.82 13.49 21.75
N GLY A 283 8.68 14.70 21.27
CA GLY A 283 8.13 15.83 22.01
C GLY A 283 6.68 15.60 22.44
N PRO A 284 6.21 16.30 23.52
CA PRO A 284 4.90 16.05 24.11
C PRO A 284 3.73 16.35 23.16
N LEU A 285 3.97 17.15 22.13
CA LEU A 285 2.96 17.48 21.13
C LEU A 285 2.94 16.49 19.96
N ARG A 286 3.93 15.58 19.84
CA ARG A 286 4.13 14.77 18.61
C ARG A 286 4.44 13.30 18.84
N PHE A 287 4.85 12.84 20.03
CA PHE A 287 5.25 11.44 20.32
C PHE A 287 4.21 10.40 19.92
N TRP A 288 2.96 10.79 19.77
CA TRP A 288 1.81 9.95 19.46
C TRP A 288 1.57 9.78 17.95
N GLN A 289 2.28 10.51 17.10
CA GLN A 289 2.09 10.51 15.65
C GLN A 289 2.59 9.20 15.02
N ASN A 290 1.72 8.22 14.95
CA ASN A 290 1.96 6.91 14.37
C ASN A 290 0.64 6.44 13.74
N TYR A 291 0.49 6.57 12.43
CA TYR A 291 -0.78 6.38 11.73
C TYR A 291 -0.80 5.06 10.98
N PHE A 292 -1.85 4.26 11.17
CA PHE A 292 -2.09 3.01 10.44
C PHE A 292 -3.14 3.29 9.37
N ASP A 293 -2.70 3.61 8.17
CA ASP A 293 -3.59 4.16 7.15
C ASP A 293 -4.61 3.15 6.62
N ALA A 294 -4.32 1.84 6.64
CA ALA A 294 -5.31 0.82 6.33
C ALA A 294 -6.26 0.58 7.51
N GLY A 295 -5.72 0.27 8.69
CA GLY A 295 -6.54 -0.15 9.83
C GLY A 295 -7.25 1.00 10.56
N GLU A 296 -6.73 2.23 10.54
CA GLU A 296 -7.31 3.40 11.21
C GLU A 296 -8.14 4.29 10.28
N TYR A 297 -7.86 4.29 8.93
CA TYR A 297 -8.53 5.18 7.97
C TYR A 297 -9.17 4.45 6.80
N SER A 298 -8.80 3.19 6.52
CA SER A 298 -9.37 2.33 5.47
C SER A 298 -9.00 2.80 4.05
N LEU A 299 -7.92 2.23 3.45
CA LEU A 299 -7.40 2.63 2.13
C LEU A 299 -8.45 2.63 1.03
N GLY A 300 -9.33 1.62 1.01
CA GLY A 300 -10.38 1.51 0.01
C GLY A 300 -11.50 2.54 0.17
N LYS A 301 -11.65 3.14 1.34
CA LYS A 301 -12.64 4.18 1.60
C LYS A 301 -12.16 5.56 1.14
N VAL A 302 -10.84 5.80 1.20
CA VAL A 302 -10.19 7.05 0.81
C VAL A 302 -9.59 7.01 -0.60
N ALA A 303 -9.99 6.02 -1.41
CA ALA A 303 -9.55 5.90 -2.80
C ALA A 303 -10.09 7.05 -3.66
N ASN A 304 -9.26 7.50 -4.60
CA ASN A 304 -9.56 8.58 -5.52
C ASN A 304 -10.34 8.10 -6.74
N SER A 305 -11.13 8.99 -7.32
CA SER A 305 -11.72 8.82 -8.66
C SER A 305 -10.70 9.25 -9.71
N LEU A 306 -10.18 8.30 -10.48
CA LEU A 306 -9.09 8.53 -11.43
C LEU A 306 -9.56 9.15 -12.75
N GLU A 307 -8.72 9.96 -13.38
CA GLU A 307 -9.03 10.68 -14.62
C GLU A 307 -7.99 10.42 -15.71
N LEU A 308 -8.48 10.20 -16.94
CA LEU A 308 -7.63 10.05 -18.12
C LEU A 308 -6.88 11.34 -18.43
N GLY A 309 -5.57 11.21 -18.62
CA GLY A 309 -4.66 12.31 -18.93
C GLY A 309 -4.08 12.99 -17.70
N CYS A 310 -4.66 12.77 -16.52
CA CYS A 310 -4.13 13.20 -15.23
C CYS A 310 -3.40 12.06 -14.54
N ASP A 311 -4.11 10.97 -14.24
CA ASP A 311 -3.58 9.84 -13.47
C ASP A 311 -3.00 8.73 -14.34
N CYS A 312 -3.53 8.56 -15.56
CA CYS A 312 -3.15 7.48 -16.47
C CYS A 312 -3.10 7.98 -17.93
N LEU A 313 -2.24 7.36 -18.76
CA LEU A 313 -2.13 7.63 -20.20
C LEU A 313 -2.35 6.36 -21.02
N GLY A 314 -2.95 6.49 -22.21
CA GLY A 314 -3.18 5.38 -23.14
C GLY A 314 -4.63 4.93 -23.23
N GLU A 315 -4.85 3.68 -23.64
CA GLU A 315 -6.18 3.03 -23.70
C GLU A 315 -6.51 2.47 -22.31
N ILE A 316 -7.33 3.20 -21.57
CA ILE A 316 -7.59 2.93 -20.16
C ILE A 316 -8.92 2.20 -19.98
N ARG A 317 -8.92 1.17 -19.13
CA ARG A 317 -10.13 0.56 -18.56
C ARG A 317 -10.22 0.95 -17.09
N TYR A 318 -11.27 1.69 -16.73
CA TYR A 318 -11.61 1.97 -15.34
C TYR A 318 -12.63 0.99 -14.78
N LEU A 319 -12.51 0.68 -13.49
CA LEU A 319 -13.51 -0.05 -12.72
C LEU A 319 -13.94 0.79 -11.53
N ASP A 320 -15.24 0.86 -11.31
CA ASP A 320 -15.81 1.48 -10.12
C ASP A 320 -15.64 0.55 -8.91
N ALA A 321 -15.50 1.10 -7.72
CA ALA A 321 -15.59 0.37 -6.46
C ALA A 321 -16.89 0.70 -5.72
N THR A 322 -17.47 -0.29 -5.08
CA THR A 322 -18.66 -0.12 -4.23
C THR A 322 -18.31 -0.48 -2.79
N ILE A 323 -18.54 0.45 -1.87
CA ILE A 323 -18.32 0.30 -0.43
C ILE A 323 -19.59 0.71 0.33
N ALA A 324 -19.65 0.43 1.62
CA ALA A 324 -20.68 0.99 2.48
C ALA A 324 -20.27 2.38 3.00
N ALA A 325 -21.21 3.34 2.98
CA ALA A 325 -21.09 4.59 3.71
C ALA A 325 -21.37 4.37 5.21
N THR A 326 -21.14 5.40 6.04
CA THR A 326 -21.32 5.32 7.50
C THR A 326 -22.79 5.07 7.92
N ASP A 327 -23.76 5.37 7.05
CA ASP A 327 -25.16 5.00 7.24
C ASP A 327 -25.51 3.57 6.75
N GLY A 328 -24.50 2.82 6.29
CA GLY A 328 -24.60 1.48 5.74
C GLY A 328 -25.11 1.40 4.31
N ARG A 329 -25.41 2.53 3.67
CA ARG A 329 -25.85 2.57 2.27
C ARG A 329 -24.67 2.42 1.31
N PRO A 330 -24.90 1.88 0.09
CA PRO A 330 -23.82 1.77 -0.88
C PRO A 330 -23.33 3.15 -1.34
N LYS A 331 -22.00 3.32 -1.33
CA LYS A 331 -21.26 4.46 -1.91
C LYS A 331 -20.42 3.94 -3.07
N VAL A 332 -20.56 4.54 -4.24
CA VAL A 332 -19.78 4.18 -5.42
C VAL A 332 -18.64 5.18 -5.58
N ILE A 333 -17.41 4.67 -5.60
CA ILE A 333 -16.22 5.43 -6.00
C ILE A 333 -16.01 5.13 -7.48
N ARG A 334 -16.26 6.13 -8.33
CA ARG A 334 -16.10 5.96 -9.77
C ARG A 334 -14.64 5.92 -10.16
N ASN A 335 -14.31 5.07 -11.14
CA ASN A 335 -12.93 4.94 -11.64
C ASN A 335 -11.92 4.69 -10.52
N ALA A 336 -12.28 3.93 -9.50
CA ALA A 336 -11.40 3.67 -8.36
C ALA A 336 -10.17 2.84 -8.74
N ILE A 337 -10.29 2.02 -9.79
CA ILE A 337 -9.22 1.17 -10.30
C ILE A 337 -8.95 1.53 -11.76
N CYS A 338 -7.68 1.72 -12.09
CA CYS A 338 -7.19 1.95 -13.44
C CYS A 338 -6.46 0.71 -13.96
N MET A 339 -6.74 0.34 -15.22
CA MET A 339 -6.08 -0.74 -15.93
C MET A 339 -5.62 -0.27 -17.31
N HIS A 340 -4.35 -0.50 -17.65
CA HIS A 340 -3.80 -0.17 -18.97
C HIS A 340 -2.52 -0.93 -19.26
N GLU A 341 -2.07 -0.88 -20.49
CA GLU A 341 -0.79 -1.44 -20.90
C GLU A 341 0.26 -0.34 -21.07
N GLU A 342 1.49 -0.69 -20.74
CA GLU A 342 2.64 0.19 -20.94
C GLU A 342 3.76 -0.51 -21.70
N ASP A 343 4.50 0.24 -22.52
CA ASP A 343 5.81 -0.18 -23.03
C ASP A 343 6.82 -0.19 -21.87
N ALA A 344 7.36 -1.36 -21.56
CA ALA A 344 8.35 -1.56 -20.51
C ALA A 344 9.78 -1.73 -21.08
N SER A 345 10.07 -1.10 -22.22
CA SER A 345 11.39 -1.04 -22.84
C SER A 345 11.83 -2.39 -23.47
N ILE A 346 13.05 -2.82 -23.23
CA ILE A 346 13.63 -4.03 -23.82
C ILE A 346 13.32 -5.22 -22.92
N LEU A 347 12.72 -6.28 -23.52
CA LEU A 347 12.51 -7.57 -22.86
C LEU A 347 13.81 -8.39 -22.87
N TRP A 348 14.39 -8.55 -24.08
CA TRP A 348 15.72 -9.11 -24.28
C TRP A 348 16.32 -8.64 -25.59
N LYS A 349 17.66 -8.64 -25.66
CA LYS A 349 18.41 -8.27 -26.85
C LYS A 349 19.75 -9.01 -26.84
N HIS A 350 20.17 -9.49 -28.00
CA HIS A 350 21.51 -10.02 -28.21
C HIS A 350 22.01 -9.70 -29.62
N THR A 351 23.30 -9.35 -29.73
CA THR A 351 24.03 -9.30 -30.99
C THR A 351 25.16 -10.31 -30.89
N ASP A 352 25.07 -11.34 -31.69
CA ASP A 352 25.97 -12.47 -31.68
C ASP A 352 27.15 -12.22 -32.65
N GLU A 353 28.38 -12.29 -32.12
CA GLU A 353 29.60 -12.00 -32.88
C GLU A 353 29.99 -13.14 -33.85
N TYR A 354 29.49 -14.37 -33.61
CA TYR A 354 29.84 -15.50 -34.43
C TYR A 354 28.87 -15.67 -35.62
N THR A 355 27.60 -15.46 -35.39
CA THR A 355 26.56 -15.55 -36.44
C THR A 355 26.29 -14.22 -37.13
N HIS A 356 26.82 -13.12 -36.58
CA HIS A 356 26.56 -11.73 -36.99
C HIS A 356 25.08 -11.37 -36.99
N SER A 357 24.29 -12.06 -36.16
CA SER A 357 22.86 -11.81 -36.00
C SER A 357 22.60 -10.88 -34.85
N SER A 358 21.56 -10.06 -34.98
CA SER A 358 21.06 -9.21 -33.88
C SER A 358 19.55 -9.39 -33.78
N ASP A 359 19.06 -9.66 -32.58
CA ASP A 359 17.63 -9.76 -32.33
C ASP A 359 17.23 -9.03 -31.04
N VAL A 360 16.00 -8.56 -30.98
CA VAL A 360 15.44 -7.81 -29.86
C VAL A 360 13.95 -8.07 -29.73
N ARG A 361 13.45 -8.10 -28.48
CA ARG A 361 12.01 -8.04 -28.19
C ARG A 361 11.71 -6.89 -27.25
N ARG A 362 10.56 -6.24 -27.47
CA ARG A 362 10.02 -5.20 -26.59
C ARG A 362 9.30 -5.85 -25.44
N ASN A 363 9.46 -5.29 -24.24
CA ASN A 363 8.68 -5.67 -23.10
C ASN A 363 7.40 -4.85 -23.03
N ARG A 364 6.39 -5.44 -22.47
CA ARG A 364 5.11 -4.82 -22.18
C ARG A 364 4.70 -5.21 -20.76
N ARG A 365 3.94 -4.34 -20.09
CA ARG A 365 3.34 -4.68 -18.80
C ARG A 365 1.88 -4.28 -18.76
N LEU A 366 1.07 -5.08 -18.12
CA LEU A 366 -0.26 -4.70 -17.68
C LEU A 366 -0.13 -4.01 -16.32
N VAL A 367 -0.70 -2.83 -16.20
CA VAL A 367 -0.77 -2.06 -14.97
C VAL A 367 -2.18 -2.15 -14.41
N ILE A 368 -2.31 -2.50 -13.13
CA ILE A 368 -3.56 -2.46 -12.37
C ILE A 368 -3.29 -1.64 -11.13
N SER A 369 -3.94 -0.50 -10.99
CA SER A 369 -3.60 0.46 -9.96
C SER A 369 -4.81 1.11 -9.33
N PHE A 370 -4.62 1.62 -8.11
CA PHE A 370 -5.52 2.55 -7.44
C PHE A 370 -4.70 3.59 -6.70
N PHE A 371 -5.33 4.73 -6.37
CA PHE A 371 -4.69 5.87 -5.74
C PHE A 371 -5.53 6.31 -4.54
N ILE A 372 -4.89 6.72 -3.46
CA ILE A 372 -5.54 7.15 -2.23
C ILE A 372 -4.99 8.48 -1.74
N THR A 373 -5.82 9.24 -1.02
CA THR A 373 -5.39 10.41 -0.25
C THR A 373 -5.74 10.17 1.23
N VAL A 374 -4.71 10.11 2.08
CA VAL A 374 -4.86 9.99 3.52
C VAL A 374 -4.32 11.26 4.18
N GLY A 375 -5.22 12.15 4.60
CA GLY A 375 -4.86 13.44 5.16
C GLY A 375 -4.08 14.31 4.18
N ASN A 376 -2.80 14.49 4.42
CA ASN A 376 -1.89 15.31 3.63
C ASN A 376 -1.09 14.53 2.58
N TYR A 377 -1.03 13.21 2.66
CA TYR A 377 -0.29 12.35 1.75
C TYR A 377 -1.16 11.64 0.74
N ASP A 378 -0.58 11.41 -0.43
CA ASP A 378 -1.15 10.65 -1.53
C ASP A 378 -0.28 9.45 -1.85
N TYR A 379 -0.93 8.28 -2.04
CA TYR A 379 -0.24 7.04 -2.38
C TYR A 379 -0.87 6.37 -3.58
N GLY A 380 -0.03 6.01 -4.56
CA GLY A 380 -0.43 5.19 -5.70
C GLY A 380 0.15 3.79 -5.59
N PHE A 381 -0.69 2.76 -5.72
CA PHE A 381 -0.28 1.36 -5.68
C PHE A 381 -0.47 0.76 -7.06
N TYR A 382 0.63 0.31 -7.69
CA TYR A 382 0.67 -0.15 -9.07
C TYR A 382 1.15 -1.59 -9.12
N TRP A 383 0.25 -2.52 -9.41
CA TRP A 383 0.59 -3.90 -9.71
C TRP A 383 0.94 -4.00 -11.19
N HIS A 384 2.14 -4.47 -11.48
CA HIS A 384 2.66 -4.67 -12.83
C HIS A 384 2.81 -6.16 -13.12
N LEU A 385 2.19 -6.62 -14.20
CA LEU A 385 2.34 -7.97 -14.73
C LEU A 385 3.13 -7.88 -16.04
N TYR A 386 4.20 -8.67 -16.17
CA TYR A 386 5.11 -8.62 -17.32
C TYR A 386 5.02 -9.86 -18.19
N LEU A 387 5.46 -9.75 -19.44
CA LEU A 387 5.46 -10.85 -20.40
C LEU A 387 6.34 -12.04 -19.98
N ASP A 388 7.36 -11.79 -19.17
CA ASP A 388 8.30 -12.82 -18.67
C ASP A 388 7.81 -13.57 -17.42
N GLY A 389 6.58 -13.32 -16.98
CA GLY A 389 6.01 -13.91 -15.77
C GLY A 389 6.34 -13.17 -14.48
N ARG A 390 7.03 -12.03 -14.51
CA ARG A 390 7.31 -11.20 -13.35
C ARG A 390 6.05 -10.47 -12.90
N ILE A 391 5.85 -10.41 -11.59
CA ILE A 391 4.87 -9.55 -10.90
C ILE A 391 5.68 -8.52 -10.10
N GLU A 392 5.28 -7.26 -10.14
CA GLU A 392 5.92 -6.18 -9.39
C GLU A 392 4.84 -5.32 -8.75
N LEU A 393 5.08 -4.90 -7.52
CA LEU A 393 4.33 -3.83 -6.88
C LEU A 393 5.23 -2.62 -6.76
N GLU A 394 4.80 -1.50 -7.32
CA GLU A 394 5.39 -0.17 -7.12
C GLU A 394 4.42 0.66 -6.29
N CYS A 395 4.91 1.24 -5.19
CA CYS A 395 4.20 2.23 -4.40
C CYS A 395 4.83 3.60 -4.62
N LYS A 396 4.01 4.59 -4.96
CA LYS A 396 4.38 5.99 -5.16
C LYS A 396 3.81 6.83 -4.03
N ALA A 397 4.68 7.54 -3.31
CA ALA A 397 4.29 8.49 -2.27
C ALA A 397 4.50 9.91 -2.78
N THR A 398 3.51 10.78 -2.58
CA THR A 398 3.50 12.19 -2.95
C THR A 398 2.55 12.97 -2.03
N GLY A 399 2.13 14.17 -2.42
CA GLY A 399 1.22 15.01 -1.63
C GLY A 399 1.97 16.10 -0.87
N VAL A 400 1.42 16.55 0.23
CA VAL A 400 1.99 17.61 1.05
C VAL A 400 2.60 17.01 2.31
N VAL A 401 3.87 17.31 2.61
CA VAL A 401 4.48 16.85 3.88
C VAL A 401 3.73 17.42 5.07
N LEU A 402 3.57 16.64 6.15
CA LEU A 402 2.94 17.12 7.38
C LEU A 402 3.84 18.19 8.01
N ALA A 403 3.48 19.45 7.81
CA ALA A 403 4.27 20.59 8.24
C ALA A 403 4.11 20.87 9.73
N SER A 404 5.15 21.46 10.30
CA SER A 404 5.20 22.07 11.64
C SER A 404 5.76 23.46 11.54
N ALA A 405 5.49 24.31 12.53
CA ALA A 405 6.27 25.54 12.64
C ALA A 405 7.70 25.19 13.08
N TYR A 406 8.68 25.69 12.34
CA TYR A 406 10.09 25.40 12.63
C TYR A 406 10.62 26.39 13.68
N PRO A 407 11.04 25.90 14.85
CA PRO A 407 11.46 26.79 15.94
C PRO A 407 12.86 27.40 15.71
N GLY A 408 13.48 27.13 14.56
CA GLY A 408 14.86 27.51 14.29
C GLY A 408 15.89 26.51 14.87
N PRO A 409 17.18 26.73 14.59
CA PRO A 409 18.24 25.91 15.17
C PRO A 409 18.29 26.12 16.70
N ALA A 410 18.80 25.12 17.40
CA ALA A 410 19.03 25.22 18.83
C ALA A 410 20.00 26.39 19.17
N ALA A 411 20.00 26.83 20.44
CA ALA A 411 20.80 27.97 20.89
C ALA A 411 22.32 27.82 20.68
N ASP A 412 22.81 26.61 20.50
CA ASP A 412 24.21 26.28 20.15
C ASP A 412 24.48 26.23 18.63
N GLY A 413 23.45 26.53 17.81
CA GLY A 413 23.55 26.54 16.35
C GLY A 413 23.39 25.14 15.70
N THR A 414 23.06 24.11 16.46
CA THR A 414 22.73 22.80 15.89
C THR A 414 21.34 22.82 15.27
N GLU A 415 21.15 22.09 14.17
CA GLU A 415 19.86 21.91 13.55
C GLU A 415 18.87 21.20 14.50
N HIS A 416 17.58 21.39 14.25
CA HIS A 416 16.54 20.70 15.01
C HIS A 416 16.67 19.18 14.81
N PRO A 417 16.77 18.37 15.88
CA PRO A 417 17.13 16.96 15.77
C PRO A 417 16.05 16.06 15.15
N TRP A 418 14.79 16.54 15.07
CA TRP A 418 13.61 15.73 14.69
C TRP A 418 12.89 16.19 13.43
N ALA A 419 13.34 17.30 12.83
CA ALA A 419 12.70 17.88 11.65
C ALA A 419 13.71 18.63 10.77
N SER A 420 13.48 18.66 9.46
CA SER A 420 14.15 19.57 8.54
C SER A 420 13.38 20.87 8.42
N GLU A 421 14.08 22.02 8.24
CA GLU A 421 13.46 23.24 7.73
C GLU A 421 13.34 23.09 6.20
N ILE A 422 12.10 23.12 5.67
CA ILE A 422 11.81 22.92 4.24
C ILE A 422 11.44 24.22 3.52
N ALA A 423 11.00 25.24 4.28
CA ALA A 423 10.81 26.60 3.86
C ALA A 423 11.01 27.54 5.06
N PRO A 424 11.20 28.85 4.89
CA PRO A 424 11.44 29.75 6.00
C PRO A 424 10.37 29.63 7.10
N GLY A 425 10.75 29.16 8.26
CA GLY A 425 9.85 28.93 9.40
C GLY A 425 8.93 27.72 9.29
N VAL A 426 9.05 26.92 8.25
CA VAL A 426 8.29 25.67 8.05
C VAL A 426 9.18 24.47 8.26
N GLY A 427 8.87 23.64 9.25
CA GLY A 427 9.54 22.37 9.52
C GLY A 427 8.73 21.18 9.00
N ALA A 428 9.41 20.09 8.71
CA ALA A 428 8.78 18.81 8.43
C ALA A 428 9.45 17.70 9.25
N PRO A 429 8.72 17.05 10.16
CA PRO A 429 9.28 16.00 11.03
C PRO A 429 9.75 14.80 10.23
N TYR A 430 10.84 14.15 10.66
CA TYR A 430 11.32 12.88 10.11
C TYR A 430 10.31 11.78 10.36
N HIS A 431 10.10 10.92 9.36
CA HIS A 431 9.13 9.82 9.46
C HIS A 431 9.46 8.68 8.49
N GLN A 432 8.75 7.59 8.66
CA GLN A 432 8.84 6.43 7.77
C GLN A 432 7.47 6.14 7.18
N HIS A 433 7.45 5.54 5.98
CA HIS A 433 6.28 4.93 5.36
C HIS A 433 6.58 3.45 5.23
N LEU A 434 5.90 2.60 5.99
CA LEU A 434 6.15 1.16 6.05
C LEU A 434 4.89 0.42 5.64
N PHE A 435 4.99 -0.39 4.59
CA PHE A 435 3.89 -1.14 3.99
C PHE A 435 4.05 -2.62 4.27
N SER A 436 2.94 -3.34 4.46
CA SER A 436 2.89 -4.79 4.52
C SER A 436 2.14 -5.34 3.32
N ALA A 437 2.83 -6.00 2.41
CA ALA A 437 2.20 -6.78 1.36
C ALA A 437 1.85 -8.17 1.88
N ARG A 438 0.57 -8.57 1.75
CA ARG A 438 0.11 -9.93 1.97
C ARG A 438 0.14 -10.69 0.65
N LEU A 439 0.92 -11.76 0.59
CA LEU A 439 1.10 -12.61 -0.57
C LEU A 439 0.75 -14.06 -0.18
N ASP A 440 -0.47 -14.46 -0.43
CA ASP A 440 -0.97 -15.82 -0.22
C ASP A 440 -0.52 -16.68 -1.41
N MET A 441 0.55 -17.44 -1.22
CA MET A 441 1.25 -18.12 -2.30
C MET A 441 0.53 -19.38 -2.78
N MET A 442 0.65 -19.65 -4.09
CA MET A 442 0.06 -20.84 -4.71
C MET A 442 0.89 -21.29 -5.93
N VAL A 443 2.21 -21.39 -5.77
CA VAL A 443 3.13 -21.75 -6.85
C VAL A 443 2.91 -23.21 -7.27
N ASP A 444 2.27 -23.41 -8.46
CA ASP A 444 1.86 -24.74 -9.00
C ASP A 444 0.99 -25.55 -8.02
N GLY A 445 0.33 -24.92 -7.04
CA GLY A 445 -0.49 -25.55 -6.02
C GLY A 445 -0.25 -24.96 -4.62
N VAL A 446 -1.01 -25.43 -3.64
CA VAL A 446 -1.03 -24.84 -2.29
C VAL A 446 0.15 -25.30 -1.41
N GLU A 447 0.78 -26.44 -1.71
CA GLU A 447 1.89 -26.97 -0.92
C GLU A 447 3.19 -26.29 -1.28
N ASN A 448 3.52 -25.18 -0.61
CA ASN A 448 4.70 -24.37 -0.89
C ASN A 448 5.67 -24.37 0.31
N ALA A 449 6.91 -23.99 0.04
CA ALA A 449 7.96 -23.82 1.04
C ALA A 449 8.83 -22.63 0.67
N VAL A 450 9.59 -22.10 1.62
CA VAL A 450 10.46 -20.93 1.39
C VAL A 450 11.91 -21.31 1.64
N ASP A 451 12.77 -20.99 0.67
CA ASP A 451 14.22 -21.05 0.78
C ASP A 451 14.80 -19.61 0.80
N GLU A 452 15.52 -19.25 1.85
CA GLU A 452 16.33 -18.04 1.83
C GLU A 452 17.62 -18.29 1.03
N LEU A 453 17.84 -17.48 0.01
CA LEU A 453 19.01 -17.53 -0.86
C LEU A 453 19.92 -16.35 -0.54
N ALA A 454 21.23 -16.60 -0.36
CA ALA A 454 22.21 -15.57 -0.10
C ALA A 454 23.55 -15.85 -0.78
N ALA A 455 24.20 -14.83 -1.27
CA ALA A 455 25.58 -14.94 -1.76
C ALA A 455 26.54 -15.16 -0.60
N GLN A 456 27.45 -16.11 -0.75
CA GLN A 456 28.48 -16.44 0.23
C GLN A 456 29.87 -16.40 -0.38
N ARG A 457 30.75 -15.60 0.20
CA ARG A 457 32.16 -15.57 -0.18
C ARG A 457 32.82 -16.87 0.20
N VAL A 458 33.59 -17.44 -0.70
CA VAL A 458 34.50 -18.56 -0.40
C VAL A 458 35.84 -18.00 0.05
N PRO A 459 36.35 -18.31 1.25
CA PRO A 459 37.66 -17.84 1.70
C PRO A 459 38.79 -18.28 0.75
N MET A 460 39.84 -17.48 0.67
CA MET A 460 41.05 -17.84 -0.06
C MET A 460 41.71 -19.05 0.59
N GLY A 461 42.11 -20.04 -0.19
CA GLY A 461 42.68 -21.31 0.24
C GLY A 461 42.82 -22.29 -0.91
N ASP A 462 43.04 -23.58 -0.62
CA ASP A 462 43.28 -24.61 -1.65
C ASP A 462 42.11 -24.75 -2.63
N ALA A 463 40.87 -24.58 -2.14
CA ALA A 463 39.66 -24.62 -2.98
C ALA A 463 39.38 -23.30 -3.72
N ASN A 464 40.04 -22.21 -3.34
CA ASN A 464 39.88 -20.89 -3.92
C ASN A 464 41.23 -20.13 -3.91
N PRO A 465 42.23 -20.62 -4.65
CA PRO A 465 43.60 -20.10 -4.53
C PRO A 465 43.79 -18.65 -5.02
N TYR A 466 42.86 -18.16 -5.84
CA TYR A 466 42.89 -16.78 -6.35
C TYR A 466 41.92 -15.85 -5.60
N GLY A 467 41.12 -16.36 -4.64
CA GLY A 467 40.28 -15.57 -3.78
C GLY A 467 39.04 -14.97 -4.43
N ASN A 468 38.69 -15.33 -5.68
CA ASN A 468 37.57 -14.77 -6.43
C ASN A 468 36.30 -15.63 -6.39
N GLY A 469 36.33 -16.78 -5.67
CA GLY A 469 35.20 -17.69 -5.56
C GLY A 469 34.08 -17.15 -4.65
N PHE A 470 32.87 -17.33 -5.06
CA PHE A 470 31.67 -17.18 -4.24
C PHE A 470 30.64 -18.25 -4.61
N THR A 471 29.71 -18.52 -3.73
CA THR A 471 28.68 -19.55 -3.90
C THR A 471 27.33 -19.01 -3.44
N LEU A 472 26.28 -19.78 -3.71
CA LEU A 472 24.93 -19.58 -3.22
C LEU A 472 24.72 -20.40 -1.93
N SER A 473 24.32 -19.73 -0.86
CA SER A 473 23.80 -20.37 0.35
C SER A 473 22.28 -20.48 0.24
N THR A 474 21.74 -21.63 0.60
CA THR A 474 20.30 -21.91 0.62
C THR A 474 19.90 -22.41 1.99
N THR A 475 18.95 -21.73 2.63
CA THR A 475 18.43 -22.11 3.94
C THR A 475 16.92 -22.33 3.84
N ARG A 476 16.43 -23.55 4.07
CA ARG A 476 15.01 -23.86 4.13
C ARG A 476 14.41 -23.31 5.43
N LEU A 477 13.35 -22.50 5.32
CA LEU A 477 12.55 -22.06 6.44
C LEU A 477 11.51 -23.15 6.75
N ARG A 478 11.49 -23.65 7.98
CA ARG A 478 10.70 -24.84 8.34
C ARG A 478 9.50 -24.52 9.20
N THR A 479 9.63 -23.52 10.07
CA THR A 479 8.57 -23.11 11.00
C THR A 479 8.31 -21.62 10.87
N GLU A 480 7.19 -21.14 11.43
CA GLU A 480 6.84 -19.72 11.41
C GLU A 480 7.93 -18.86 12.06
N LEU A 481 8.58 -19.33 13.14
CA LEU A 481 9.70 -18.61 13.74
C LEU A 481 10.94 -18.58 12.84
N ASP A 482 11.20 -19.65 12.07
CA ASP A 482 12.23 -19.62 11.01
C ASP A 482 11.85 -18.61 9.89
N GLY A 483 10.55 -18.39 9.69
CA GLY A 483 9.99 -17.52 8.67
C GLY A 483 10.13 -16.02 8.95
N VAL A 484 10.68 -15.62 10.10
CA VAL A 484 10.92 -14.23 10.48
C VAL A 484 12.31 -13.80 10.01
N ARG A 485 12.38 -12.96 8.95
CA ARG A 485 13.66 -12.69 8.26
C ARG A 485 13.92 -11.21 8.03
N GLU A 486 15.20 -10.88 7.93
CA GLU A 486 15.70 -9.57 7.54
C GLU A 486 16.39 -9.64 6.18
N ALA A 487 16.21 -8.60 5.38
CA ALA A 487 16.95 -8.44 4.13
C ALA A 487 18.41 -8.08 4.39
N ASP A 488 19.30 -8.53 3.51
CA ASP A 488 20.71 -8.16 3.51
C ASP A 488 21.17 -7.90 2.08
N GLY A 489 21.07 -6.66 1.64
CA GLY A 489 21.49 -6.24 0.29
C GLY A 489 22.95 -6.49 0.00
N LYS A 490 23.84 -6.56 1.02
CA LYS A 490 25.27 -6.84 0.83
C LYS A 490 25.51 -8.29 0.45
N ARG A 491 24.65 -9.20 0.90
CA ARG A 491 24.67 -10.62 0.56
C ARG A 491 23.66 -10.98 -0.53
N GLY A 492 22.89 -10.01 -1.02
CA GLY A 492 21.85 -10.23 -2.02
C GLY A 492 20.82 -11.26 -1.55
N VAL A 493 20.37 -11.14 -0.29
CA VAL A 493 19.35 -12.03 0.28
C VAL A 493 18.05 -11.86 -0.47
N VAL A 494 17.46 -12.99 -0.88
CA VAL A 494 16.15 -13.08 -1.50
C VAL A 494 15.43 -14.34 -0.99
N TRP A 495 14.09 -14.38 -1.10
CA TRP A 495 13.29 -15.50 -0.62
C TRP A 495 12.63 -16.24 -1.78
N HIS A 496 12.99 -17.49 -1.94
CA HIS A 496 12.54 -18.36 -3.02
C HIS A 496 11.39 -19.24 -2.55
N VAL A 497 10.18 -18.89 -2.97
CA VAL A 497 8.98 -19.71 -2.75
C VAL A 497 8.97 -20.83 -3.77
N VAL A 498 8.98 -22.08 -3.31
CA VAL A 498 9.05 -23.27 -4.16
C VAL A 498 7.87 -24.21 -3.91
N ASN A 499 7.48 -24.93 -4.95
CA ASN A 499 6.62 -26.11 -4.79
C ASN A 499 7.49 -27.36 -4.76
N PRO A 500 7.62 -28.06 -3.62
CA PRO A 500 8.46 -29.24 -3.52
C PRO A 500 7.97 -30.43 -4.37
N GLY A 501 6.68 -30.47 -4.71
CA GLY A 501 6.04 -31.51 -5.51
C GLY A 501 6.14 -31.32 -7.02
N SER A 502 6.39 -30.08 -7.49
CA SER A 502 6.48 -29.74 -8.91
C SER A 502 7.93 -29.47 -9.34
N ARG A 503 8.34 -29.99 -10.49
CA ARG A 503 9.73 -29.89 -10.96
C ARG A 503 9.82 -29.45 -12.39
N ASN A 504 10.83 -28.63 -12.68
CA ASN A 504 11.17 -28.19 -14.04
C ASN A 504 12.00 -29.24 -14.79
N VAL A 505 12.32 -28.94 -16.05
CA VAL A 505 13.05 -29.81 -16.99
C VAL A 505 14.43 -30.27 -16.46
N VAL A 506 15.05 -29.51 -15.56
CA VAL A 506 16.35 -29.89 -14.93
C VAL A 506 16.19 -30.56 -13.57
N GLY A 507 14.94 -30.95 -13.21
CA GLY A 507 14.63 -31.68 -11.99
C GLY A 507 14.65 -30.85 -10.71
N LYS A 508 14.68 -29.51 -10.80
CA LYS A 508 14.61 -28.60 -9.63
C LYS A 508 13.16 -28.27 -9.31
N PRO A 509 12.84 -28.02 -8.03
CA PRO A 509 11.53 -27.47 -7.67
C PRO A 509 11.25 -26.20 -8.44
N VAL A 510 10.01 -26.05 -8.92
CA VAL A 510 9.56 -24.81 -9.55
C VAL A 510 9.33 -23.74 -8.50
N GLY A 511 9.55 -22.46 -8.85
CA GLY A 511 9.40 -21.40 -7.86
C GLY A 511 9.42 -19.99 -8.37
N TYR A 512 9.16 -19.08 -7.43
CA TYR A 512 9.23 -17.63 -7.59
C TYR A 512 10.12 -17.03 -6.49
N VAL A 513 10.95 -16.08 -6.85
CA VAL A 513 11.78 -15.34 -5.90
C VAL A 513 11.14 -14.00 -5.58
N LEU A 514 10.90 -13.75 -4.30
CA LEU A 514 10.62 -12.41 -3.79
C LEU A 514 11.94 -11.64 -3.70
N ARG A 515 12.04 -10.56 -4.48
CA ARG A 515 13.16 -9.61 -4.49
C ARG A 515 12.73 -8.34 -3.79
N PRO A 516 13.31 -8.04 -2.63
CA PRO A 516 13.00 -6.81 -1.92
C PRO A 516 13.63 -5.59 -2.59
N GLU A 517 12.91 -4.45 -2.52
CA GLU A 517 13.36 -3.13 -2.95
C GLU A 517 12.98 -2.12 -1.86
N GLY A 518 13.89 -1.26 -1.39
CA GLY A 518 13.60 -0.30 -0.33
C GLY A 518 13.25 -0.94 1.03
N GLN A 519 14.23 -1.14 1.88
CA GLN A 519 14.15 -1.94 3.11
C GLN A 519 14.44 -1.10 4.35
N PRO A 520 13.59 -0.12 4.74
CA PRO A 520 13.73 0.51 6.04
C PRO A 520 13.17 -0.41 7.12
N SER A 521 13.93 -0.66 8.17
CA SER A 521 13.40 -1.22 9.41
C SER A 521 12.75 -0.12 10.23
N LEU A 522 11.77 -0.47 11.08
CA LEU A 522 11.20 0.46 12.04
C LEU A 522 12.30 1.04 12.93
N LEU A 523 12.39 2.37 12.98
CA LEU A 523 13.40 3.09 13.77
C LEU A 523 12.97 3.36 15.20
N ALA A 524 11.71 3.17 15.55
CA ALA A 524 11.25 3.29 16.94
C ALA A 524 11.84 2.19 17.82
N ASP A 525 12.02 2.49 19.12
CA ASP A 525 12.54 1.54 20.10
C ASP A 525 11.68 0.26 20.13
N PRO A 526 12.26 -0.95 20.18
CA PRO A 526 11.51 -2.20 20.24
C PRO A 526 10.54 -2.32 21.42
N ALA A 527 10.73 -1.56 22.50
CA ALA A 527 9.83 -1.52 23.66
C ALA A 527 8.67 -0.50 23.47
N SER A 528 8.65 0.25 22.37
CA SER A 528 7.63 1.28 22.12
C SER A 528 6.26 0.68 21.82
N SER A 529 5.20 1.48 22.02
CA SER A 529 3.83 1.13 21.64
C SER A 529 3.74 0.80 20.15
N ILE A 530 4.40 1.59 19.28
CA ILE A 530 4.34 1.38 17.84
C ILE A 530 5.00 0.06 17.42
N ALA A 531 6.09 -0.36 18.07
CA ALA A 531 6.74 -1.63 17.77
C ALA A 531 5.85 -2.84 18.10
N ARG A 532 5.00 -2.75 19.13
CA ARG A 532 4.00 -3.78 19.45
C ARG A 532 2.83 -3.78 18.47
N ARG A 533 2.27 -2.59 18.17
CA ARG A 533 1.10 -2.42 17.32
C ARG A 533 1.41 -2.73 15.85
N ALA A 534 2.59 -2.35 15.37
CA ALA A 534 3.09 -2.58 14.04
C ALA A 534 4.21 -3.63 14.01
N ALA A 535 4.05 -4.74 14.71
CA ALA A 535 5.08 -5.80 14.81
C ALA A 535 5.62 -6.22 13.45
N PHE A 536 4.79 -6.20 12.40
CA PHE A 536 5.17 -6.54 11.03
C PHE A 536 6.35 -5.70 10.50
N THR A 537 6.52 -4.46 10.98
CA THR A 537 7.57 -3.54 10.53
C THR A 537 8.95 -3.83 11.13
N THR A 538 9.01 -4.69 12.12
CA THR A 538 10.26 -5.04 12.80
C THR A 538 11.15 -6.00 12.00
N LYS A 539 10.60 -6.61 10.94
CA LYS A 539 11.29 -7.54 10.04
C LYS A 539 10.80 -7.34 8.60
N ASP A 540 11.63 -7.70 7.64
CA ASP A 540 11.33 -7.52 6.22
C ASP A 540 10.45 -8.63 5.64
N LEU A 541 10.47 -9.82 6.26
CA LEU A 541 9.62 -10.94 5.89
C LEU A 541 9.13 -11.69 7.12
N TRP A 542 7.83 -12.03 7.08
CA TRP A 542 7.20 -13.01 7.95
C TRP A 542 6.54 -14.06 7.06
N VAL A 543 6.69 -15.32 7.39
CA VAL A 543 6.01 -16.43 6.71
C VAL A 543 5.13 -17.14 7.70
N THR A 544 3.83 -17.15 7.44
CA THR A 544 2.85 -17.84 8.28
C THR A 544 2.20 -18.96 7.52
N ARG A 545 1.68 -19.96 8.24
CA ARG A 545 0.72 -20.89 7.67
C ARG A 545 -0.57 -20.16 7.34
N TYR A 546 -1.21 -20.49 6.21
CA TYR A 546 -2.50 -19.90 5.85
C TYR A 546 -3.55 -20.09 6.94
N SER A 547 -4.24 -19.02 7.28
CA SER A 547 -5.41 -19.01 8.15
C SER A 547 -6.43 -18.03 7.60
N PRO A 548 -7.73 -18.38 7.47
CA PRO A 548 -8.76 -17.46 6.97
C PRO A 548 -9.05 -16.29 7.91
N THR A 549 -8.60 -16.37 9.17
CA THR A 549 -8.81 -15.34 10.20
C THR A 549 -7.58 -14.43 10.40
N GLU A 550 -6.44 -14.74 9.79
CA GLU A 550 -5.23 -13.93 9.85
C GLU A 550 -5.14 -13.09 8.57
N ARG A 551 -5.77 -11.90 8.60
CA ARG A 551 -5.93 -11.06 7.42
C ARG A 551 -5.09 -9.80 7.47
N PHE A 552 -4.93 -9.18 8.63
CA PHE A 552 -4.27 -7.90 8.84
C PHE A 552 -3.17 -8.01 9.89
N PRO A 553 -1.91 -7.68 9.57
CA PRO A 553 -0.76 -7.97 10.44
C PRO A 553 -0.72 -7.12 11.72
N SER A 554 -1.55 -6.08 11.80
CA SER A 554 -1.74 -5.24 12.99
C SER A 554 -3.03 -5.56 13.77
N GLY A 555 -3.75 -6.64 13.40
CA GLY A 555 -5.04 -7.01 13.97
C GLY A 555 -6.23 -6.43 13.20
N GLU A 556 -7.44 -6.86 13.54
CA GLU A 556 -8.69 -6.48 12.85
C GLU A 556 -9.15 -5.07 13.19
N LEU A 557 -8.94 -4.61 14.44
CA LEU A 557 -9.30 -3.29 14.94
C LEU A 557 -8.04 -2.60 15.48
N VAL A 558 -7.38 -1.85 14.61
CA VAL A 558 -6.05 -1.29 14.89
C VAL A 558 -6.12 -0.02 15.74
N ASN A 559 -7.17 0.79 15.57
CA ASN A 559 -7.27 2.08 16.25
C ASN A 559 -7.31 1.89 17.78
N GLN A 560 -6.41 2.54 18.50
CA GLN A 560 -6.21 2.43 19.94
C GLN A 560 -5.98 0.99 20.47
N ASN A 561 -5.56 0.07 19.62
CA ASN A 561 -5.16 -1.30 19.96
C ASN A 561 -3.77 -1.30 20.63
N ASP A 562 -3.53 -2.22 21.58
CA ASP A 562 -2.22 -2.42 22.24
C ASP A 562 -1.43 -3.63 21.72
N GLY A 563 -1.64 -4.01 20.44
CA GLY A 563 -0.99 -5.17 19.82
C GLY A 563 -1.84 -6.44 19.90
N TYR A 564 -3.15 -6.34 20.09
CA TYR A 564 -4.04 -7.50 20.06
C TYR A 564 -4.21 -8.04 18.62
N GLY A 565 -3.97 -9.34 18.45
CA GLY A 565 -4.17 -10.00 17.17
C GLY A 565 -3.10 -9.68 16.11
N THR A 566 -1.95 -9.15 16.50
CA THR A 566 -0.82 -8.83 15.61
C THR A 566 -0.04 -10.08 15.18
N ILE A 567 0.73 -9.96 14.10
CA ILE A 567 1.43 -11.06 13.42
C ILE A 567 2.41 -11.83 14.34
N ASP A 568 3.07 -11.14 15.27
CA ASP A 568 3.97 -11.76 16.25
C ASP A 568 3.22 -12.71 17.21
N GLY A 569 1.95 -12.39 17.54
CA GLY A 569 1.05 -13.26 18.27
C GLY A 569 0.66 -14.51 17.47
N TRP A 570 0.47 -14.40 16.15
CA TRP A 570 0.10 -15.54 15.31
C TRP A 570 1.21 -16.58 15.24
N ILE A 571 2.47 -16.15 15.06
CA ILE A 571 3.61 -17.06 14.93
C ILE A 571 4.03 -17.71 16.25
N ALA A 572 3.45 -17.32 17.39
CA ALA A 572 3.77 -17.92 18.69
C ALA A 572 3.43 -19.43 18.75
N ARG A 573 2.55 -19.90 17.86
CA ARG A 573 2.26 -21.36 17.71
C ARG A 573 3.39 -22.12 17.02
N ASP A 574 4.33 -21.45 16.35
CA ASP A 574 5.47 -21.98 15.59
C ASP A 574 5.09 -23.15 14.66
N ALA A 575 4.05 -22.95 13.85
CA ALA A 575 3.54 -23.98 12.96
C ALA A 575 4.54 -24.31 11.84
N ASP A 576 4.46 -25.55 11.32
CA ASP A 576 5.23 -26.00 10.16
C ASP A 576 4.81 -25.25 8.89
N ILE A 577 5.79 -24.72 8.14
CA ILE A 577 5.61 -24.01 6.86
C ILE A 577 6.35 -24.70 5.69
N ASP A 578 6.96 -25.85 5.87
CA ASP A 578 7.67 -26.60 4.84
C ASP A 578 6.71 -27.52 4.08
N GLY A 579 6.37 -27.17 2.84
CA GLY A 579 5.39 -27.91 2.02
C GLY A 579 3.95 -27.70 2.49
N GLN A 580 3.62 -26.53 2.96
CA GLN A 580 2.30 -26.15 3.49
C GLN A 580 1.63 -25.06 2.65
N ASP A 581 0.37 -24.78 2.97
CA ASP A 581 -0.32 -23.58 2.49
C ASP A 581 0.18 -22.40 3.31
N ILE A 582 0.86 -21.43 2.64
CA ILE A 582 1.63 -20.38 3.31
C ILE A 582 1.29 -18.98 2.78
N VAL A 583 1.40 -18.01 3.67
CA VAL A 583 1.29 -16.58 3.37
C VAL A 583 2.61 -15.88 3.70
N LEU A 584 3.11 -15.10 2.76
CA LEU A 584 4.21 -14.18 2.98
C LEU A 584 3.66 -12.80 3.30
N TRP A 585 4.22 -12.19 4.35
CA TRP A 585 3.98 -10.81 4.74
C TRP A 585 5.28 -10.07 4.57
N HIS A 586 5.37 -9.27 3.51
CA HIS A 586 6.59 -8.55 3.16
C HIS A 586 6.48 -7.09 3.54
N THR A 587 7.39 -6.65 4.42
CA THR A 587 7.52 -5.24 4.79
C THR A 587 8.51 -4.55 3.86
N PHE A 588 8.08 -3.43 3.28
CA PHE A 588 8.91 -2.55 2.45
C PHE A 588 8.49 -1.10 2.71
N GLY A 589 9.25 -0.13 2.21
CA GLY A 589 8.87 1.26 2.49
C GLY A 589 9.97 2.27 2.21
N LEU A 590 9.82 3.44 2.86
CA LEU A 590 10.69 4.60 2.74
C LEU A 590 11.00 5.17 4.12
N THR A 591 12.23 5.65 4.34
CA THR A 591 12.54 6.57 5.44
C THR A 591 12.66 7.97 4.86
N HIS A 592 11.76 8.85 5.23
CA HIS A 592 11.67 10.18 4.67
C HIS A 592 12.37 11.19 5.59
N PHE A 593 13.42 11.80 5.07
CA PHE A 593 14.08 12.99 5.60
C PHE A 593 13.69 14.16 4.69
N PRO A 594 12.65 14.94 5.05
CA PRO A 594 12.13 16.00 4.19
C PRO A 594 13.18 17.04 3.82
N ARG A 595 13.07 17.59 2.60
CA ARG A 595 13.99 18.54 2.00
C ARG A 595 13.20 19.69 1.35
N THR A 596 13.90 20.77 0.98
CA THR A 596 13.28 21.95 0.38
C THR A 596 12.53 21.65 -0.93
N GLU A 597 12.96 20.60 -1.67
CA GLU A 597 12.31 20.14 -2.90
C GLU A 597 10.97 19.46 -2.67
N ASP A 598 10.66 19.05 -1.45
CA ASP A 598 9.38 18.42 -1.09
C ASP A 598 8.30 19.46 -0.79
N TRP A 599 8.60 20.75 -0.97
CA TRP A 599 7.71 21.85 -0.65
C TRP A 599 7.39 22.73 -1.87
N PRO A 600 6.13 23.20 -2.07
CA PRO A 600 4.93 22.98 -1.24
C PRO A 600 4.19 21.68 -1.51
N ILE A 601 4.59 20.91 -2.50
CA ILE A 601 4.07 19.59 -2.85
C ILE A 601 5.22 18.69 -3.25
N MET A 602 5.20 17.48 -2.74
CA MET A 602 6.29 16.52 -2.86
C MET A 602 6.34 15.87 -4.25
N PRO A 603 7.48 15.94 -4.98
CA PRO A 603 7.70 15.03 -6.10
C PRO A 603 7.59 13.58 -5.63
N VAL A 604 7.13 12.70 -6.54
CA VAL A 604 6.96 11.27 -6.23
C VAL A 604 8.28 10.67 -5.73
N ASP A 605 8.21 10.00 -4.59
CA ASP A 605 9.19 9.02 -4.14
C ASP A 605 8.59 7.62 -4.27
N ALA A 606 9.40 6.61 -4.62
CA ALA A 606 8.90 5.29 -4.97
C ALA A 606 9.64 4.17 -4.23
N THR A 607 8.90 3.12 -3.90
CA THR A 607 9.41 1.88 -3.29
C THR A 607 8.58 0.70 -3.79
N GLY A 608 9.05 -0.53 -3.55
CA GLY A 608 8.31 -1.71 -4.01
C GLY A 608 9.06 -3.02 -3.79
N PHE A 609 8.59 -4.03 -4.50
CA PHE A 609 9.23 -5.34 -4.57
C PHE A 609 8.80 -6.06 -5.85
N SER A 610 9.49 -7.17 -6.17
CA SER A 610 9.11 -8.00 -7.30
C SER A 610 9.10 -9.50 -6.97
N LEU A 611 8.14 -10.23 -7.55
CA LEU A 611 8.11 -11.69 -7.62
C LEU A 611 8.58 -12.11 -9.01
N VAL A 612 9.69 -12.83 -9.10
CA VAL A 612 10.34 -13.18 -10.36
C VAL A 612 10.38 -14.71 -10.51
N PRO A 613 9.99 -15.26 -11.68
CA PRO A 613 10.12 -16.69 -11.93
C PRO A 613 11.56 -17.17 -11.67
N HIS A 614 11.71 -18.24 -10.91
CA HIS A 614 13.01 -18.87 -10.66
C HIS A 614 12.88 -20.39 -10.79
N GLY A 615 13.13 -20.87 -11.99
CA GLY A 615 12.89 -22.26 -12.35
C GLY A 615 11.41 -22.62 -12.48
N PHE A 616 10.52 -21.65 -12.54
CA PHE A 616 9.10 -21.88 -12.78
C PHE A 616 8.85 -22.39 -14.20
N PHE A 617 9.48 -21.80 -15.20
CA PHE A 617 9.41 -22.22 -16.59
C PHE A 617 10.56 -23.16 -16.96
N ASP A 618 10.35 -24.01 -17.96
CA ASP A 618 11.38 -24.91 -18.51
C ASP A 618 12.38 -24.19 -19.43
N ARG A 619 12.01 -23.03 -19.93
CA ARG A 619 12.82 -22.14 -20.78
C ARG A 619 12.30 -20.71 -20.68
N ASN A 620 12.94 -19.77 -21.39
CA ASN A 620 12.45 -18.41 -21.48
C ASN A 620 11.01 -18.39 -22.04
N PRO A 621 10.01 -17.92 -21.26
CA PRO A 621 8.59 -17.94 -21.66
C PRO A 621 8.25 -16.90 -22.74
N THR A 622 9.20 -16.03 -23.12
CA THR A 622 8.98 -14.91 -24.04
C THR A 622 9.55 -15.13 -25.45
N LEU A 623 9.85 -16.39 -25.80
CA LEU A 623 10.38 -16.71 -27.13
C LEU A 623 9.33 -16.59 -28.23
N ASP A 624 8.07 -16.55 -27.89
CA ASP A 624 6.92 -16.35 -28.78
C ASP A 624 6.52 -14.87 -28.95
N VAL A 625 7.14 -13.94 -28.19
CA VAL A 625 6.89 -12.51 -28.35
C VAL A 625 7.32 -12.04 -29.73
N PRO A 626 6.44 -11.38 -30.51
CA PRO A 626 6.75 -10.98 -31.89
C PRO A 626 7.89 -9.98 -31.98
N ALA A 627 8.63 -10.01 -33.07
CA ALA A 627 9.64 -9.00 -33.37
C ALA A 627 8.99 -7.60 -33.45
N PRO A 628 9.69 -6.53 -33.00
CA PRO A 628 9.15 -5.17 -33.09
C PRO A 628 8.83 -4.82 -34.55
N VAL A 629 7.63 -4.28 -34.79
CA VAL A 629 7.26 -3.71 -36.09
C VAL A 629 7.93 -2.33 -36.19
N ALA A 630 8.64 -2.08 -37.29
CA ALA A 630 9.23 -0.77 -37.53
C ALA A 630 8.12 0.30 -37.58
N ALA A 631 8.19 1.30 -36.72
CA ALA A 631 7.22 2.40 -36.70
C ALA A 631 7.15 3.08 -38.07
N HIS A 632 5.94 3.33 -38.57
CA HIS A 632 5.69 3.98 -39.85
C HIS A 632 6.31 5.39 -39.91
N GLY A 633 7.18 5.61 -40.89
CA GLY A 633 7.54 6.92 -41.40
C GLY A 633 8.89 7.47 -41.01
N GLY A 634 9.92 7.07 -41.66
CA GLY A 634 11.22 7.73 -41.66
C GLY A 634 12.30 6.78 -42.19
N GLY A 635 12.72 6.94 -43.48
CA GLY A 635 13.59 6.02 -44.19
C GLY A 635 14.86 5.63 -43.43
N GLY A 636 15.07 4.34 -43.34
CA GLY A 636 16.23 3.71 -42.75
C GLY A 636 15.85 2.34 -42.22
N GLY A 637 15.58 1.39 -43.12
CA GLY A 637 15.17 0.03 -42.73
C GLY A 637 16.30 -0.72 -42.07
N CYS A 638 16.04 -1.22 -40.89
CA CYS A 638 16.68 -2.43 -40.37
C CYS A 638 15.58 -3.23 -39.65
N CYS A 639 15.43 -4.49 -40.07
CA CYS A 639 14.60 -5.54 -39.49
C CYS A 639 13.17 -5.68 -40.08
N GLY A 640 13.08 -6.34 -41.18
CA GLY A 640 11.86 -6.93 -41.70
C GLY A 640 12.21 -8.15 -42.56
N GLY A 641 11.89 -9.34 -42.07
CA GLY A 641 11.80 -10.59 -42.85
C GLY A 641 13.11 -11.18 -43.37
N GLY A 642 13.71 -12.09 -42.63
CA GLY A 642 14.47 -13.22 -43.20
C GLY A 642 15.83 -12.94 -43.87
N GLN A 643 16.46 -11.77 -43.63
CA GLN A 643 17.83 -11.54 -44.05
C GLN A 643 18.62 -10.87 -42.91
N ALA A 644 19.83 -11.43 -42.67
CA ALA A 644 20.75 -10.93 -41.65
C ALA A 644 21.06 -9.45 -41.89
N CYS A 645 20.84 -8.61 -40.89
CA CYS A 645 21.29 -7.20 -40.89
C CYS A 645 22.81 -7.15 -40.76
N THR A 646 23.52 -6.83 -41.82
CA THR A 646 24.92 -6.45 -41.76
C THR A 646 25.04 -4.96 -41.44
N CYS A 647 25.27 -4.66 -40.17
CA CYS A 647 25.78 -3.32 -39.80
C CYS A 647 27.27 -3.25 -40.19
N SER A 648 27.56 -2.63 -41.30
CA SER A 648 28.96 -2.29 -41.67
C SER A 648 29.46 -1.21 -40.72
N HIS A 649 30.45 -1.53 -39.92
CA HIS A 649 31.34 -0.52 -39.31
C HIS A 649 32.13 0.13 -40.43
N GLU A 650 31.82 1.37 -40.80
CA GLU A 650 32.78 2.19 -41.52
C GLU A 650 33.89 2.55 -40.57
N GLU A 651 35.04 1.91 -40.78
CA GLU A 651 36.32 2.38 -40.23
C GLU A 651 36.62 3.77 -40.81
N GLY A 652 36.41 4.80 -39.99
CA GLY A 652 36.88 6.15 -40.33
C GLY A 652 38.39 6.16 -40.42
N SER A 653 38.91 6.18 -41.64
CA SER A 653 40.33 6.47 -41.88
C SER A 653 40.63 7.90 -41.42
N ALA A 654 41.53 7.99 -40.42
CA ALA A 654 42.19 9.23 -40.07
C ALA A 654 43.11 9.62 -41.26
N ALA A 655 42.77 10.72 -41.93
CA ALA A 655 43.69 11.38 -42.86
C ALA A 655 44.22 12.63 -42.16
N ASP A 656 45.55 12.69 -42.12
CA ASP A 656 46.39 13.83 -41.72
C ASP A 656 46.00 15.16 -42.38
N SER A 657 45.92 16.20 -41.59
CA SER A 657 46.60 17.50 -41.77
C SER A 657 46.26 18.43 -40.58
#